data_d15c6385f9a6f2649e71f1a8c65bfaa7
#
_entry.id   d15c6385f9a6f2649e71f1a8c65bfaa7
#
_cell.length_a   1.000
_cell.length_b   1.000
_cell.length_c   1.000
_cell.angle_alpha   90.00
_cell.angle_beta   90.00
_cell.angle_gamma   90.00
#
_symmetry.space_group_name_H-M   'P 1'
#
loop_
_entity.id
_entity.type
_entity.pdbx_description
1 polymer ?
#
loop_
_entity_poly.entity_id
_entity_poly.type
_entity_poly.pdbx_seq_one_letter_code
_entity_poly.pdbx_strand_id
1 'polypeptide(L)'
;MGCLARAFLLSASALAGLALAGPGLAQTRTAPPAANTVEELIVTAQKREESAQQVPIALTALSGETLERQGVTGFEDLSTRVPSLRFGSGVTGGENVITLRGIGSQNTTSGGDSPVAYNLDGVYLARTTSVDPEFFDIDRIEVLRGPQGTLYGRNSVGGSVNVITRHPTPELGGHVDGLLGNYDAHNLRGWANVPFLDNGDTQVLARLTGVWAEHDGYQENLFNGPGATHDADGQDFWMARGQLYFKFSSAIDFLLIASASENKDPVATKTQWYLMPARYVGALPYLPDPRDVRKNTPENYYQSSRYLSGTLNVDVGFAVLTSVTGYTEGKWKQSNDPDASELTLATNPYWTLDQFQWSEELRLASKPSDSPLSWIVGGYFFREKVGQTFQFIDTGLNSASPFTDTFIFTNGGTYTTESYAAFGQADVDLGKTSVGVPVTLTAGIRYTHDNKQGFDFLNFTLPRIPFTTEPTKNFDKNWSQTTFKVGANWRPNENLLVYGNYSTGYLSGGGLVGNFPGIYQPEKVKAIEAGFKSTLMENRLLFNAAAYHQNITDMQVFVQDITGSRIDNAGKAHVNGVELEAIATPVDGLRLNAAAAFTKAEYDEYITINNRFAGAAPGCDPVTRLCDFSGNRLVQTPKYTFNLGAQYSFATGYGELTPRIDVFWSGDLFFLSANGPLERQGAYSLLDLSVLWKAPGDRWTVEAFVRNATDEDVISNDGLQSNTLGNGFGLDNYTYYPPRTYGVRVGVNF
;
A
#
# COMPACT_ATOMS: atom_id res chain seq x y z
N MET A 1 2.28 29.23 0.41
CA MET A 1 2.48 28.93 -1.03
C MET A 1 3.65 29.67 -1.67
N GLY A 2 3.84 30.98 -1.53
CA GLY A 2 4.89 31.73 -2.25
C GLY A 2 6.35 31.55 -1.79
N CYS A 3 6.65 31.02 -0.61
CA CYS A 3 8.04 30.98 -0.11
C CYS A 3 8.78 29.66 -0.39
N LEU A 4 8.10 28.52 -0.35
CA LEU A 4 8.73 27.20 -0.61
C LEU A 4 8.95 26.95 -2.10
N ALA A 5 8.01 27.35 -2.96
CA ALA A 5 8.18 27.30 -4.42
C ALA A 5 9.33 28.25 -4.88
N ARG A 6 9.52 29.41 -4.23
CA ARG A 6 10.65 30.28 -4.49
C ARG A 6 11.99 29.72 -3.98
N ALA A 7 11.99 28.94 -2.90
CA ALA A 7 13.19 28.25 -2.42
C ALA A 7 13.62 27.13 -3.37
N PHE A 8 12.67 26.40 -3.97
CA PHE A 8 12.95 25.36 -4.95
C PHE A 8 13.45 25.92 -6.29
N LEU A 9 12.88 27.01 -6.77
CA LEU A 9 13.36 27.73 -7.97
C LEU A 9 14.74 28.37 -7.76
N LEU A 10 15.07 28.83 -6.55
CA LEU A 10 16.39 29.37 -6.22
C LEU A 10 17.44 28.26 -6.08
N SER A 11 17.05 27.06 -5.59
CA SER A 11 17.95 25.90 -5.53
C SER A 11 18.19 25.29 -6.92
N ALA A 12 17.19 25.29 -7.81
CA ALA A 12 17.36 24.89 -9.20
C ALA A 12 18.30 25.82 -9.98
N SER A 13 18.25 27.12 -9.69
CA SER A 13 19.17 28.10 -10.30
C SER A 13 20.62 27.96 -9.80
N ALA A 14 20.84 27.51 -8.56
CA ALA A 14 22.17 27.19 -8.02
C ALA A 14 22.75 25.90 -8.61
N LEU A 15 21.91 24.89 -8.89
CA LEU A 15 22.30 23.64 -9.55
C LEU A 15 22.61 23.86 -11.05
N ALA A 16 21.90 24.75 -11.74
CA ALA A 16 22.19 25.12 -13.12
C ALA A 16 23.55 25.86 -13.27
N GLY A 17 23.97 26.57 -12.22
CA GLY A 17 25.28 27.24 -12.18
C GLY A 17 26.48 26.29 -12.04
N LEU A 18 26.31 25.13 -11.44
CA LEU A 18 27.34 24.08 -11.28
C LEU A 18 27.57 23.26 -12.57
N ALA A 19 26.57 23.18 -13.45
CA ALA A 19 26.68 22.46 -14.72
C ALA A 19 27.54 23.13 -15.77
N LEU A 20 27.98 24.38 -15.57
CA LEU A 20 28.82 25.16 -16.50
C LEU A 20 30.34 25.11 -16.17
N ALA A 21 30.77 24.42 -15.15
CA ALA A 21 32.19 24.17 -14.87
C ALA A 21 32.71 23.04 -15.78
N GLY A 22 33.57 23.40 -16.68
CA GLY A 22 34.11 22.79 -17.89
C GLY A 22 34.53 21.31 -17.87
N PRO A 23 34.87 20.74 -19.07
CA PRO A 23 35.07 19.31 -19.25
C PRO A 23 36.37 18.83 -18.60
N GLY A 24 36.30 18.29 -17.41
CA GLY A 24 37.34 17.40 -16.90
C GLY A 24 37.26 16.07 -17.68
N LEU A 25 38.38 15.65 -18.23
CA LEU A 25 38.55 14.44 -19.04
C LEU A 25 38.01 13.23 -18.28
N ALA A 26 36.77 12.87 -18.55
CA ALA A 26 36.22 11.59 -18.12
C ALA A 26 36.95 10.49 -18.89
N GLN A 27 37.71 9.66 -18.17
CA GLN A 27 38.17 8.40 -18.69
C GLN A 27 36.95 7.58 -19.10
N THR A 28 36.85 7.25 -20.37
CA THR A 28 35.87 6.30 -20.92
C THR A 28 36.08 4.95 -20.22
N ARG A 29 35.32 4.71 -19.15
CA ARG A 29 35.03 3.35 -18.71
C ARG A 29 34.15 2.74 -19.81
N THR A 30 34.75 1.82 -20.59
CA THR A 30 33.95 0.88 -21.38
C THR A 30 33.01 0.21 -20.40
N ALA A 31 31.70 0.43 -20.58
CA ALA A 31 30.69 -0.32 -19.83
C ALA A 31 30.99 -1.82 -20.02
N PRO A 32 30.96 -2.63 -18.95
CA PRO A 32 31.03 -4.08 -19.13
C PRO A 32 29.91 -4.48 -20.08
N PRO A 33 30.13 -5.45 -20.99
CA PRO A 33 29.06 -5.98 -21.83
C PRO A 33 27.90 -6.36 -20.91
N ALA A 34 26.68 -5.96 -21.28
CA ALA A 34 25.48 -6.25 -20.51
C ALA A 34 25.47 -7.75 -20.20
N ALA A 35 25.59 -8.10 -18.94
CA ALA A 35 25.63 -9.50 -18.51
C ALA A 35 24.27 -10.10 -18.89
N ASN A 36 24.27 -11.17 -19.72
CA ASN A 36 23.07 -11.90 -20.15
C ASN A 36 22.45 -12.73 -19.01
N THR A 37 22.57 -12.24 -17.79
CA THR A 37 22.13 -12.91 -16.57
C THR A 37 21.11 -12.03 -15.86
N VAL A 38 20.15 -12.67 -15.23
CA VAL A 38 19.23 -11.98 -14.32
C VAL A 38 20.01 -11.59 -13.08
N GLU A 39 19.98 -10.29 -12.74
CA GLU A 39 20.65 -9.76 -11.55
C GLU A 39 20.03 -10.36 -10.28
N GLU A 40 20.88 -10.84 -9.38
CA GLU A 40 20.48 -11.35 -8.08
C GLU A 40 20.20 -10.16 -7.15
N LEU A 41 18.96 -10.05 -6.67
CA LEU A 41 18.56 -8.96 -5.80
C LEU A 41 18.75 -9.34 -4.33
N ILE A 42 19.51 -8.52 -3.60
CA ILE A 42 19.65 -8.62 -2.15
C ILE A 42 18.44 -7.98 -1.47
N VAL A 43 17.84 -8.68 -0.53
CA VAL A 43 16.64 -8.27 0.21
C VAL A 43 16.89 -8.32 1.72
N THR A 44 16.03 -7.62 2.47
CA THR A 44 16.02 -7.59 3.94
C THR A 44 14.78 -8.24 4.55
N ALA A 45 14.13 -9.11 3.80
CA ALA A 45 12.87 -9.75 4.13
C ALA A 45 12.86 -10.50 5.48
N GLN A 46 14.01 -11.04 5.91
CA GLN A 46 14.18 -11.67 7.22
C GLN A 46 14.94 -10.80 8.23
N LYS A 47 14.92 -9.48 8.07
CA LYS A 47 15.67 -8.52 8.89
C LYS A 47 17.19 -8.72 8.82
N ARG A 48 17.67 -9.38 7.76
CA ARG A 48 19.07 -9.63 7.37
C ARG A 48 19.18 -9.46 5.87
N GLU A 49 20.37 -9.09 5.41
CA GLU A 49 20.68 -9.06 3.98
C GLU A 49 20.89 -10.51 3.47
N GLU A 50 20.04 -10.92 2.55
CA GLU A 50 20.05 -12.24 1.92
C GLU A 50 19.65 -12.11 0.46
N SER A 51 20.12 -13.02 -0.41
CA SER A 51 19.63 -13.11 -1.77
C SER A 51 18.14 -13.47 -1.80
N ALA A 52 17.34 -12.78 -2.62
CA ALA A 52 15.92 -13.08 -2.79
C ALA A 52 15.65 -14.54 -3.15
N GLN A 53 16.58 -15.20 -3.88
CA GLN A 53 16.51 -16.62 -4.23
C GLN A 53 16.81 -17.56 -3.05
N GLN A 54 17.40 -17.02 -1.97
CA GLN A 54 17.75 -17.80 -0.79
C GLN A 54 16.72 -17.70 0.34
N VAL A 55 15.80 -16.73 0.27
CA VAL A 55 14.76 -16.53 1.28
C VAL A 55 13.64 -17.55 1.13
N PRO A 56 13.33 -18.39 2.16
CA PRO A 56 12.37 -19.50 2.06
C PRO A 56 10.92 -19.07 2.33
N ILE A 57 10.44 -18.07 1.61
CA ILE A 57 9.06 -17.58 1.59
C ILE A 57 8.70 -17.10 0.19
N ALA A 58 7.41 -17.01 -0.11
CA ALA A 58 6.93 -16.33 -1.29
C ALA A 58 7.22 -14.84 -1.16
N LEU A 59 8.07 -14.32 -2.04
CA LEU A 59 8.59 -12.96 -2.03
C LEU A 59 8.71 -12.45 -3.45
N THR A 60 8.12 -11.30 -3.73
CA THR A 60 8.42 -10.49 -4.92
C THR A 60 9.31 -9.33 -4.50
N ALA A 61 10.44 -9.18 -5.16
CA ALA A 61 11.34 -8.06 -4.95
C ALA A 61 11.57 -7.35 -6.28
N LEU A 62 11.34 -6.05 -6.30
CA LEU A 62 11.49 -5.19 -7.47
C LEU A 62 12.53 -4.11 -7.16
N SER A 63 13.64 -4.08 -7.91
CA SER A 63 14.63 -3.01 -7.79
C SER A 63 14.07 -1.67 -8.28
N GLY A 64 14.59 -0.55 -7.78
CA GLY A 64 14.19 0.78 -8.22
C GLY A 64 14.33 0.96 -9.73
N GLU A 65 15.38 0.40 -10.34
CA GLU A 65 15.53 0.41 -11.80
C GLU A 65 14.42 -0.40 -12.51
N THR A 66 13.99 -1.52 -11.92
CA THR A 66 12.85 -2.31 -12.45
C THR A 66 11.54 -1.55 -12.29
N LEU A 67 11.31 -0.87 -11.17
CA LEU A 67 10.13 -0.02 -10.95
C LEU A 67 10.08 1.10 -11.99
N GLU A 68 11.18 1.83 -12.19
CA GLU A 68 11.30 2.89 -13.20
C GLU A 68 11.03 2.37 -14.61
N ARG A 69 11.66 1.24 -15.02
CA ARG A 69 11.47 0.63 -16.35
C ARG A 69 10.05 0.11 -16.58
N GLN A 70 9.37 -0.37 -15.54
CA GLN A 70 8.00 -0.85 -15.62
C GLN A 70 6.98 0.28 -15.42
N GLY A 71 7.47 1.50 -15.15
CA GLY A 71 6.67 2.67 -14.86
C GLY A 71 5.78 2.50 -13.64
N VAL A 72 6.27 1.79 -12.63
CA VAL A 72 5.61 1.65 -11.34
C VAL A 72 5.90 2.92 -10.55
N THR A 73 4.93 3.80 -10.49
CA THR A 73 5.03 5.08 -9.79
C THR A 73 4.30 5.08 -8.45
N GLY A 74 3.41 4.12 -8.22
CA GLY A 74 2.62 4.05 -6.98
C GLY A 74 2.13 2.63 -6.67
N PHE A 75 1.28 2.54 -5.66
CA PHE A 75 0.71 1.26 -5.22
C PHE A 75 -0.23 0.62 -6.24
N GLU A 76 -0.96 1.42 -7.00
CA GLU A 76 -1.87 0.92 -8.03
C GLU A 76 -1.09 0.17 -9.09
N ASP A 77 -0.01 0.77 -9.60
CA ASP A 77 0.88 0.12 -10.56
C ASP A 77 1.52 -1.13 -9.97
N LEU A 78 1.97 -1.07 -8.70
CA LEU A 78 2.58 -2.21 -8.00
C LEU A 78 1.60 -3.39 -7.95
N SER A 79 0.31 -3.14 -7.77
CA SER A 79 -0.72 -4.18 -7.71
C SER A 79 -0.88 -4.96 -9.02
N THR A 80 -0.51 -4.37 -10.15
CA THR A 80 -0.53 -5.05 -11.45
C THR A 80 0.75 -5.85 -11.73
N ARG A 81 1.79 -5.71 -10.91
CA ARG A 81 3.09 -6.38 -11.08
C ARG A 81 3.33 -7.53 -10.10
N VAL A 82 2.67 -7.49 -8.93
CA VAL A 82 2.86 -8.47 -7.86
C VAL A 82 1.69 -9.43 -7.79
N PRO A 83 1.93 -10.77 -7.84
CA PRO A 83 0.86 -11.76 -7.73
C PRO A 83 0.05 -11.59 -6.43
N SER A 84 -1.26 -11.76 -6.53
CA SER A 84 -2.20 -11.73 -5.40
C SER A 84 -2.23 -10.42 -4.59
N LEU A 85 -1.54 -9.37 -5.03
CA LEU A 85 -1.62 -8.03 -4.45
C LEU A 85 -2.73 -7.24 -5.15
N ARG A 86 -3.53 -6.55 -4.37
CA ARG A 86 -4.51 -5.57 -4.86
C ARG A 86 -4.45 -4.32 -4.00
N PHE A 87 -4.59 -3.20 -4.67
CA PHE A 87 -4.71 -1.89 -4.05
C PHE A 87 -6.05 -1.28 -4.48
N GLY A 88 -6.79 -0.73 -3.53
CA GLY A 88 -8.03 -0.02 -3.78
C GLY A 88 -8.01 1.32 -3.08
N SER A 89 -8.38 2.39 -3.78
CA SER A 89 -8.55 3.69 -3.17
C SER A 89 -9.73 3.64 -2.18
N GLY A 90 -9.62 4.31 -1.05
CA GLY A 90 -10.71 4.39 -0.09
C GLY A 90 -11.92 5.10 -0.69
N VAL A 91 -13.11 4.47 -0.66
CA VAL A 91 -14.34 5.00 -1.28
C VAL A 91 -14.82 6.34 -0.73
N THR A 92 -14.34 6.72 0.42
CA THR A 92 -14.64 8.01 1.04
C THR A 92 -13.41 8.90 1.09
N GLY A 93 -12.38 8.59 0.27
CA GLY A 93 -11.12 9.30 0.24
C GLY A 93 -10.25 9.12 1.48
N GLY A 94 -10.61 8.16 2.34
CA GLY A 94 -9.87 7.83 3.54
C GLY A 94 -8.62 6.99 3.27
N GLU A 95 -8.39 6.02 4.13
CA GLU A 95 -7.24 5.13 4.00
C GLU A 95 -7.40 4.17 2.81
N ASN A 96 -6.33 3.97 2.08
CA ASN A 96 -6.27 3.00 1.00
C ASN A 96 -6.32 1.57 1.53
N VAL A 97 -6.96 0.68 0.79
CA VAL A 97 -7.13 -0.73 1.12
C VAL A 97 -6.08 -1.55 0.39
N ILE A 98 -5.23 -2.24 1.15
CA ILE A 98 -4.27 -3.20 0.61
C ILE A 98 -4.78 -4.60 0.90
N THR A 99 -4.95 -5.41 -0.14
CA THR A 99 -5.35 -6.82 -0.03
C THR A 99 -4.24 -7.70 -0.60
N LEU A 100 -3.83 -8.71 0.16
CA LEU A 100 -2.79 -9.65 -0.24
C LEU A 100 -3.28 -11.08 0.02
N ARG A 101 -3.32 -11.92 -1.03
CA ARG A 101 -3.88 -13.28 -0.97
C ARG A 101 -5.32 -13.33 -0.43
N GLY A 102 -6.15 -12.32 -0.76
CA GLY A 102 -7.53 -12.24 -0.28
C GLY A 102 -7.69 -11.76 1.16
N ILE A 103 -6.61 -11.45 1.86
CA ILE A 103 -6.63 -10.85 3.19
C ILE A 103 -6.47 -9.34 3.04
N GLY A 104 -7.55 -8.62 3.30
CA GLY A 104 -7.66 -7.17 3.26
C GLY A 104 -8.68 -6.70 4.29
N SER A 105 -8.71 -5.41 4.58
CA SER A 105 -9.68 -4.83 5.50
C SER A 105 -10.35 -3.61 4.88
N GLN A 106 -11.66 -3.56 4.92
CA GLN A 106 -12.44 -2.36 4.59
C GLN A 106 -12.57 -1.40 5.79
N ASN A 107 -11.94 -1.73 6.92
CA ASN A 107 -11.94 -0.88 8.10
C ASN A 107 -10.92 0.24 7.96
N THR A 108 -11.33 1.36 7.41
CA THR A 108 -10.52 2.57 7.19
C THR A 108 -10.68 3.61 8.31
N THR A 109 -11.18 3.20 9.48
CA THR A 109 -11.41 4.11 10.60
C THR A 109 -10.18 4.20 11.51
N SER A 110 -10.12 5.25 12.31
CA SER A 110 -9.03 5.49 13.27
C SER A 110 -8.81 4.35 14.29
N GLY A 111 -9.83 3.52 14.54
CA GLY A 111 -9.72 2.35 15.42
C GLY A 111 -9.24 1.08 14.74
N GLY A 112 -9.24 1.04 13.40
CA GLY A 112 -8.85 -0.11 12.59
C GLY A 112 -7.34 -0.17 12.29
N ASP A 113 -6.86 -1.36 11.97
CA ASP A 113 -5.49 -1.59 11.50
C ASP A 113 -5.52 -2.29 10.13
N SER A 114 -4.52 -2.06 9.28
CA SER A 114 -4.36 -2.79 8.02
C SER A 114 -3.86 -4.22 8.29
N PRO A 115 -4.40 -5.26 7.63
CA PRO A 115 -3.92 -6.64 7.76
C PRO A 115 -2.64 -6.92 6.95
N VAL A 116 -2.20 -5.99 6.12
CA VAL A 116 -0.93 -6.02 5.40
C VAL A 116 -0.04 -4.92 5.97
N ALA A 117 1.09 -5.30 6.56
CA ALA A 117 2.02 -4.35 7.15
C ALA A 117 2.71 -3.54 6.05
N TYR A 118 2.76 -2.22 6.21
CA TYR A 118 3.56 -1.36 5.36
C TYR A 118 4.76 -0.84 6.14
N ASN A 119 5.96 -0.96 5.56
CA ASN A 119 7.20 -0.50 6.18
C ASN A 119 7.97 0.40 5.21
N LEU A 120 8.50 1.50 5.75
CA LEU A 120 9.42 2.39 5.04
C LEU A 120 10.76 2.39 5.79
N ASP A 121 11.82 1.97 5.10
CA ASP A 121 13.18 1.87 5.68
C ASP A 121 13.22 1.14 7.04
N GLY A 122 12.41 0.09 7.18
CA GLY A 122 12.32 -0.74 8.38
C GLY A 122 11.38 -0.22 9.47
N VAL A 123 10.82 0.98 9.33
CA VAL A 123 9.81 1.55 10.24
C VAL A 123 8.40 1.13 9.78
N TYR A 124 7.64 0.48 10.65
CA TYR A 124 6.23 0.18 10.41
C TYR A 124 5.40 1.45 10.38
N LEU A 125 4.58 1.67 9.36
CA LEU A 125 3.61 2.74 9.24
C LEU A 125 2.21 2.18 9.49
N ALA A 126 1.56 2.67 10.55
CA ALA A 126 0.26 2.14 10.98
C ALA A 126 -0.89 2.58 10.05
N ARG A 127 -0.73 3.70 9.35
CA ARG A 127 -1.76 4.31 8.51
C ARG A 127 -1.27 4.51 7.09
N THR A 128 -2.10 4.18 6.12
CA THR A 128 -1.82 4.44 4.70
C THR A 128 -1.87 5.93 4.36
N THR A 129 -2.50 6.76 5.18
CA THR A 129 -2.45 8.23 5.11
C THR A 129 -1.06 8.83 5.41
N SER A 130 -0.14 8.04 5.94
CA SER A 130 1.27 8.46 6.15
C SER A 130 2.20 7.97 5.05
N VAL A 131 1.65 7.39 3.98
CA VAL A 131 2.40 6.82 2.86
C VAL A 131 2.36 7.79 1.68
N ASP A 132 3.52 8.07 1.12
CA ASP A 132 3.61 8.89 -0.08
C ASP A 132 2.98 8.15 -1.26
N PRO A 133 2.16 8.80 -2.09
CA PRO A 133 1.52 8.16 -3.23
C PRO A 133 2.52 7.80 -4.34
N GLU A 134 3.66 8.49 -4.42
CA GLU A 134 4.66 8.28 -5.47
C GLU A 134 5.93 7.58 -4.97
N PHE A 135 6.34 6.57 -5.72
CA PHE A 135 7.60 5.84 -5.56
C PHE A 135 8.72 6.50 -6.38
N PHE A 136 9.49 7.36 -5.76
CA PHE A 136 10.66 7.97 -6.40
C PHE A 136 11.91 7.84 -5.54
N ASP A 137 13.02 7.56 -6.20
CA ASP A 137 14.33 7.37 -5.57
C ASP A 137 14.31 6.22 -4.55
N ILE A 138 13.70 5.12 -4.99
CA ILE A 138 13.56 3.86 -4.24
C ILE A 138 14.68 2.91 -4.67
N ASP A 139 15.30 2.23 -3.70
CA ASP A 139 16.28 1.18 -3.97
C ASP A 139 15.56 -0.10 -4.40
N ARG A 140 14.54 -0.49 -3.64
CA ARG A 140 13.70 -1.65 -3.96
C ARG A 140 12.39 -1.67 -3.15
N ILE A 141 11.45 -2.45 -3.65
CA ILE A 141 10.23 -2.82 -2.92
C ILE A 141 10.22 -4.34 -2.74
N GLU A 142 9.97 -4.79 -1.51
CA GLU A 142 9.87 -6.20 -1.15
C GLU A 142 8.44 -6.49 -0.69
N VAL A 143 7.73 -7.41 -1.38
CA VAL A 143 6.38 -7.85 -0.99
C VAL A 143 6.47 -9.29 -0.48
N LEU A 144 6.34 -9.43 0.84
CA LEU A 144 6.34 -10.73 1.52
C LEU A 144 4.90 -11.21 1.63
N ARG A 145 4.60 -12.37 1.09
CA ARG A 145 3.24 -12.91 1.04
C ARG A 145 3.00 -13.95 2.13
N GLY A 146 1.82 -13.92 2.74
CA GLY A 146 1.45 -14.77 3.87
C GLY A 146 1.91 -14.24 5.23
N PRO A 147 1.47 -14.85 6.35
CA PRO A 147 1.68 -14.30 7.69
C PRO A 147 3.15 -14.09 8.06
N GLN A 148 3.49 -12.87 8.47
CA GLN A 148 4.83 -12.46 8.90
C GLN A 148 4.87 -12.13 10.41
N GLY A 149 4.01 -12.75 11.22
CA GLY A 149 3.81 -12.41 12.62
C GLY A 149 5.03 -12.55 13.53
N THR A 150 6.06 -13.30 13.16
CA THR A 150 7.28 -13.48 13.97
C THR A 150 8.24 -12.30 13.89
N LEU A 151 8.63 -11.87 12.69
CA LEU A 151 9.62 -10.81 12.51
C LEU A 151 9.00 -9.42 12.33
N TYR A 152 7.85 -9.32 11.67
CA TYR A 152 7.14 -8.06 11.43
C TYR A 152 6.08 -7.77 12.49
N GLY A 153 5.54 -8.82 13.12
CA GLY A 153 4.70 -8.69 14.30
C GLY A 153 3.21 -8.50 13.98
N ARG A 154 2.55 -7.62 14.73
CA ARG A 154 1.12 -7.33 14.57
C ARG A 154 0.79 -6.85 13.17
N ASN A 155 -0.46 -7.07 12.73
CA ASN A 155 -0.99 -6.48 11.51
C ASN A 155 -0.27 -6.91 10.22
N SER A 156 0.38 -8.08 10.24
CA SER A 156 1.06 -8.68 9.08
C SER A 156 0.48 -10.06 8.73
N VAL A 157 -0.85 -10.20 8.83
CA VAL A 157 -1.55 -11.49 8.59
C VAL A 157 -1.64 -11.83 7.12
N GLY A 158 -1.82 -10.85 6.24
CA GLY A 158 -1.77 -11.02 4.78
C GLY A 158 -0.34 -11.05 4.25
N GLY A 159 0.55 -10.33 4.93
CA GLY A 159 1.93 -10.15 4.52
C GLY A 159 2.52 -8.80 4.89
N SER A 160 3.59 -8.41 4.19
CA SER A 160 4.25 -7.11 4.38
C SER A 160 4.71 -6.53 3.05
N VAL A 161 4.54 -5.23 2.88
CA VAL A 161 5.17 -4.43 1.82
C VAL A 161 6.25 -3.58 2.45
N ASN A 162 7.50 -3.79 2.04
CA ASN A 162 8.65 -3.04 2.53
C ASN A 162 9.19 -2.18 1.39
N VAL A 163 9.20 -0.88 1.59
CA VAL A 163 9.80 0.09 0.68
C VAL A 163 11.13 0.52 1.28
N ILE A 164 12.19 0.38 0.52
CA ILE A 164 13.54 0.76 0.90
C ILE A 164 13.99 1.88 -0.03
N THR A 165 14.35 3.03 0.53
CA THR A 165 14.81 4.20 -0.23
C THR A 165 16.28 4.03 -0.62
N ARG A 166 16.72 4.71 -1.68
CA ARG A 166 18.15 4.76 -2.03
C ARG A 166 18.91 5.56 -1.00
N HIS A 167 19.93 4.96 -0.41
CA HIS A 167 20.78 5.60 0.58
C HIS A 167 21.85 6.49 -0.05
N PRO A 168 22.45 7.44 0.71
CA PRO A 168 23.60 8.20 0.28
C PRO A 168 24.79 7.32 -0.10
N THR A 169 25.51 7.70 -1.17
CA THR A 169 26.69 6.98 -1.69
C THR A 169 27.95 7.85 -1.67
N PRO A 170 29.17 7.27 -1.72
CA PRO A 170 30.41 8.04 -1.77
C PRO A 170 30.61 8.84 -3.07
N GLU A 171 29.76 8.66 -4.07
CA GLU A 171 29.89 9.27 -5.39
C GLU A 171 29.06 10.56 -5.47
N LEU A 172 29.67 11.66 -5.91
CA LEU A 172 28.92 12.87 -6.27
C LEU A 172 28.09 12.62 -7.52
N GLY A 173 26.83 12.93 -7.49
CA GLY A 173 25.95 12.76 -8.64
C GLY A 173 24.54 13.24 -8.38
N GLY A 174 23.76 13.31 -9.45
CA GLY A 174 22.38 13.75 -9.38
C GLY A 174 21.58 13.36 -10.60
N HIS A 175 20.27 13.46 -10.46
CA HIS A 175 19.30 13.24 -11.52
C HIS A 175 18.17 14.25 -11.39
N VAL A 176 17.70 14.75 -12.52
CA VAL A 176 16.46 15.55 -12.61
C VAL A 176 15.69 15.07 -13.82
N ASP A 177 14.41 14.82 -13.68
CA ASP A 177 13.51 14.56 -14.81
C ASP A 177 12.23 15.40 -14.74
N GLY A 178 11.69 15.69 -15.92
CA GLY A 178 10.40 16.35 -16.09
C GLY A 178 9.49 15.55 -17.01
N LEU A 179 8.20 15.51 -16.70
CA LEU A 179 7.15 14.84 -17.46
C LEU A 179 6.10 15.83 -17.91
N LEU A 180 5.63 15.65 -19.14
CA LEU A 180 4.43 16.30 -19.70
C LEU A 180 3.50 15.20 -20.24
N GLY A 181 2.22 15.27 -19.92
CA GLY A 181 1.23 14.27 -20.31
C GLY A 181 -0.15 14.85 -20.61
N ASN A 182 -1.08 13.97 -20.95
CA ASN A 182 -2.50 14.33 -21.01
C ASN A 182 -3.04 14.64 -19.61
N TYR A 183 -4.26 15.18 -19.51
CA TYR A 183 -4.83 15.74 -18.27
C TYR A 183 -3.95 16.84 -17.67
N ASP A 184 -3.31 17.62 -18.53
CA ASP A 184 -2.35 18.68 -18.16
C ASP A 184 -1.28 18.20 -17.14
N ALA A 185 -0.88 16.93 -17.25
CA ALA A 185 0.03 16.31 -16.30
C ALA A 185 1.44 16.93 -16.39
N HIS A 186 1.90 17.43 -15.25
CA HIS A 186 3.23 17.98 -15.06
C HIS A 186 3.90 17.32 -13.87
N ASN A 187 5.14 16.85 -14.05
CA ASN A 187 5.91 16.27 -12.95
C ASN A 187 7.35 16.74 -13.06
N LEU A 188 7.95 17.12 -11.94
CA LEU A 188 9.37 17.44 -11.82
C LEU A 188 9.92 16.68 -10.63
N ARG A 189 10.93 15.82 -10.90
CA ARG A 189 11.54 14.99 -9.86
C ARG A 189 13.06 15.10 -9.93
N GLY A 190 13.71 14.91 -8.80
CA GLY A 190 15.16 14.86 -8.82
C GLY A 190 15.75 14.42 -7.50
N TRP A 191 17.00 13.98 -7.59
CA TRP A 191 17.82 13.70 -6.43
C TRP A 191 19.24 14.19 -6.64
N ALA A 192 19.92 14.49 -5.54
CA ALA A 192 21.34 14.83 -5.51
C ALA A 192 22.03 14.08 -4.37
N ASN A 193 23.18 13.50 -4.67
CA ASN A 193 24.03 12.78 -3.72
C ASN A 193 25.35 13.54 -3.54
N VAL A 194 25.67 13.86 -2.28
CA VAL A 194 26.83 14.70 -1.93
C VAL A 194 27.67 14.02 -0.86
N PRO A 195 28.88 13.54 -1.17
CA PRO A 195 29.84 13.06 -0.20
C PRO A 195 30.56 14.26 0.46
N PHE A 196 30.20 14.62 1.71
CA PHE A 196 30.88 15.70 2.44
C PHE A 196 32.25 15.28 2.95
N LEU A 197 32.37 14.02 3.36
CA LEU A 197 33.61 13.42 3.85
C LEU A 197 33.65 11.94 3.45
N ASP A 198 34.71 11.51 2.81
CA ASP A 198 35.00 10.10 2.58
C ASP A 198 36.52 9.88 2.64
N ASN A 199 36.99 9.24 3.70
CA ASN A 199 38.36 8.79 3.82
C ASN A 199 38.47 7.26 3.98
N GLY A 200 37.37 6.54 3.60
CA GLY A 200 37.26 5.10 3.67
C GLY A 200 36.76 4.57 5.02
N ASP A 201 37.41 4.97 6.12
CA ASP A 201 37.02 4.53 7.48
C ASP A 201 35.90 5.38 8.06
N THR A 202 35.92 6.68 7.78
CA THR A 202 34.89 7.63 8.21
C THR A 202 34.24 8.27 7.00
N GLN A 203 32.91 8.28 6.99
CA GLN A 203 32.13 8.89 5.91
C GLN A 203 31.03 9.77 6.46
N VAL A 204 30.76 10.89 5.78
CA VAL A 204 29.58 11.73 5.96
C VAL A 204 29.01 12.00 4.57
N LEU A 205 27.91 11.33 4.28
CA LEU A 205 27.28 11.34 2.96
C LEU A 205 25.86 11.89 3.10
N ALA A 206 25.40 12.67 2.12
CA ALA A 206 24.05 13.18 2.09
C ALA A 206 23.36 12.83 0.77
N ARG A 207 22.05 12.66 0.82
CA ARG A 207 21.18 12.53 -0.33
C ARG A 207 19.94 13.39 -0.14
N LEU A 208 19.60 14.16 -1.17
CA LEU A 208 18.40 15.00 -1.19
C LEU A 208 17.51 14.53 -2.35
N THR A 209 16.24 14.37 -2.09
CA THR A 209 15.25 13.95 -3.10
C THR A 209 14.06 14.88 -3.04
N GLY A 210 13.52 15.24 -4.20
CA GLY A 210 12.32 16.04 -4.32
C GLY A 210 11.42 15.56 -5.46
N VAL A 211 10.12 15.69 -5.25
CA VAL A 211 9.06 15.41 -6.24
C VAL A 211 8.05 16.54 -6.18
N TRP A 212 7.61 16.99 -7.34
CA TRP A 212 6.42 17.78 -7.54
C TRP A 212 5.65 17.20 -8.72
N ALA A 213 4.36 16.90 -8.51
CA ALA A 213 3.50 16.27 -9.50
C ALA A 213 2.10 16.89 -9.45
N GLU A 214 1.57 17.22 -10.61
CA GLU A 214 0.25 17.83 -10.78
C GLU A 214 -0.41 17.25 -12.03
N HIS A 215 -1.70 16.98 -11.97
CA HIS A 215 -2.54 16.73 -13.14
C HIS A 215 -4.01 17.09 -12.85
N ASP A 216 -4.75 17.41 -13.92
CA ASP A 216 -6.19 17.65 -13.86
C ASP A 216 -6.95 16.37 -13.48
N GLY A 217 -8.19 16.55 -12.99
CA GLY A 217 -9.05 15.44 -12.61
C GLY A 217 -9.39 14.49 -13.76
N TYR A 218 -9.49 13.20 -13.44
CA TYR A 218 -9.96 12.16 -14.37
C TYR A 218 -11.49 12.08 -14.44
N GLN A 219 -12.21 12.74 -13.53
CA GLN A 219 -13.67 12.83 -13.53
C GLN A 219 -14.13 14.24 -13.86
N GLU A 220 -15.14 14.36 -14.73
CA GLU A 220 -15.78 15.62 -15.07
C GLU A 220 -17.08 15.81 -14.29
N ASN A 221 -17.21 16.93 -13.57
CA ASN A 221 -18.44 17.29 -12.91
C ASN A 221 -19.30 18.18 -13.83
N LEU A 222 -20.35 17.59 -14.38
CA LEU A 222 -21.27 18.26 -15.30
C LEU A 222 -22.23 19.24 -14.61
N PHE A 223 -22.18 19.38 -13.28
CA PHE A 223 -22.95 20.37 -12.54
C PHE A 223 -22.19 21.69 -12.43
N ASN A 224 -22.72 22.75 -13.06
CA ASN A 224 -22.12 24.08 -13.11
C ASN A 224 -22.71 25.06 -12.07
N GLY A 225 -23.24 24.55 -10.97
CA GLY A 225 -23.81 25.40 -9.90
C GLY A 225 -22.72 26.05 -9.03
N PRO A 226 -23.12 27.05 -8.20
CA PRO A 226 -22.17 27.69 -7.30
C PRO A 226 -21.54 26.71 -6.31
N GLY A 227 -20.22 26.70 -6.21
CA GLY A 227 -19.46 25.87 -5.28
C GLY A 227 -19.17 24.45 -5.76
N ALA A 228 -19.60 24.08 -6.97
CA ALA A 228 -19.22 22.78 -7.55
C ALA A 228 -17.71 22.71 -7.82
N THR A 229 -17.13 21.56 -7.53
CA THR A 229 -15.77 21.21 -8.00
C THR A 229 -15.92 20.72 -9.44
N HIS A 230 -15.24 21.33 -10.41
CA HIS A 230 -15.41 20.98 -11.83
C HIS A 230 -14.79 19.64 -12.17
N ASP A 231 -13.59 19.37 -11.69
CA ASP A 231 -12.84 18.15 -11.94
C ASP A 231 -12.50 17.48 -10.62
N ALA A 232 -12.52 16.18 -10.60
CA ALA A 232 -12.17 15.37 -9.43
C ALA A 232 -11.23 14.24 -9.85
N ASP A 233 -10.49 13.64 -8.90
CA ASP A 233 -9.45 12.64 -9.17
C ASP A 233 -8.22 13.25 -9.86
N GLY A 234 -7.88 14.49 -9.50
CA GLY A 234 -6.66 15.17 -9.89
C GLY A 234 -5.53 14.91 -8.89
N GLN A 235 -4.38 15.52 -9.12
CA GLN A 235 -3.23 15.47 -8.22
C GLN A 235 -2.58 16.85 -8.05
N ASP A 236 -2.27 17.25 -6.81
CA ASP A 236 -1.36 18.34 -6.46
C ASP A 236 -0.48 17.84 -5.31
N PHE A 237 0.65 17.21 -5.68
CA PHE A 237 1.52 16.50 -4.75
C PHE A 237 2.92 17.09 -4.74
N TRP A 238 3.52 17.21 -3.56
CA TRP A 238 4.94 17.41 -3.41
C TRP A 238 5.52 16.58 -2.28
N MET A 239 6.78 16.19 -2.44
CA MET A 239 7.57 15.47 -1.42
C MET A 239 9.00 16.00 -1.43
N ALA A 240 9.59 16.12 -0.23
CA ALA A 240 11.01 16.35 -0.03
C ALA A 240 11.55 15.36 1.00
N ARG A 241 12.69 14.72 0.69
CA ARG A 241 13.38 13.79 1.56
C ARG A 241 14.87 14.15 1.64
N GLY A 242 15.39 14.24 2.85
CA GLY A 242 16.81 14.39 3.15
C GLY A 242 17.34 13.19 3.92
N GLN A 243 18.50 12.71 3.54
CA GLN A 243 19.18 11.60 4.20
C GLN A 243 20.62 11.98 4.53
N LEU A 244 21.09 11.56 5.71
CA LEU A 244 22.47 11.70 6.17
C LEU A 244 22.98 10.33 6.62
N TYR A 245 24.06 9.89 6.03
CA TYR A 245 24.75 8.67 6.43
C TYR A 245 26.08 9.03 7.07
N PHE A 246 26.30 8.47 8.25
CA PHE A 246 27.52 8.59 9.00
C PHE A 246 28.14 7.22 9.20
N LYS A 247 29.33 7.00 8.71
CA LYS A 247 30.16 5.87 9.08
C LYS A 247 31.25 6.40 10.02
N PHE A 248 31.19 6.02 11.28
CA PHE A 248 32.16 6.44 12.28
C PHE A 248 33.41 5.56 12.31
N SER A 249 33.24 4.29 11.91
CA SER A 249 34.28 3.29 11.79
C SER A 249 33.76 2.09 10.97
N SER A 250 34.58 1.08 10.75
CA SER A 250 34.11 -0.18 10.16
C SER A 250 33.08 -0.93 11.01
N ALA A 251 32.94 -0.56 12.29
CA ALA A 251 32.03 -1.21 13.23
C ALA A 251 30.75 -0.41 13.52
N ILE A 252 30.71 0.88 13.22
CA ILE A 252 29.56 1.75 13.63
C ILE A 252 29.16 2.63 12.46
N ASP A 253 27.90 2.53 12.05
CA ASP A 253 27.27 3.43 11.11
C ASP A 253 25.89 3.90 11.60
N PHE A 254 25.44 5.05 11.08
CA PHE A 254 24.17 5.65 11.41
C PHE A 254 23.56 6.31 10.16
N LEU A 255 22.33 5.96 9.87
CA LEU A 255 21.52 6.58 8.80
C LEU A 255 20.38 7.38 9.43
N LEU A 256 20.27 8.65 9.07
CA LEU A 256 19.17 9.52 9.41
C LEU A 256 18.38 9.87 8.16
N ILE A 257 17.05 9.70 8.19
CA ILE A 257 16.13 10.04 7.11
C ILE A 257 15.07 10.98 7.66
N ALA A 258 14.81 12.08 6.94
CA ALA A 258 13.69 12.98 7.21
C ALA A 258 12.95 13.25 5.91
N SER A 259 11.61 13.11 5.90
CA SER A 259 10.79 13.49 4.76
C SER A 259 9.54 14.24 5.19
N ALA A 260 9.01 15.02 4.24
CA ALA A 260 7.73 15.68 4.34
C ALA A 260 7.04 15.67 2.99
N SER A 261 5.72 15.47 2.99
CA SER A 261 4.90 15.48 1.79
C SER A 261 3.54 16.11 2.05
N GLU A 262 2.93 16.59 0.97
CA GLU A 262 1.57 17.13 0.97
C GLU A 262 0.88 16.72 -0.35
N ASN A 263 -0.35 16.28 -0.25
CA ASN A 263 -1.21 15.95 -1.38
C ASN A 263 -2.55 16.66 -1.22
N LYS A 264 -3.02 17.31 -2.30
CA LYS A 264 -4.31 18.02 -2.38
C LYS A 264 -5.08 17.47 -3.57
N ASP A 265 -5.49 16.24 -3.46
CA ASP A 265 -6.19 15.53 -4.50
C ASP A 265 -7.66 15.40 -4.14
N PRO A 266 -8.60 16.05 -4.84
CA PRO A 266 -10.01 15.84 -4.61
C PRO A 266 -10.38 14.41 -5.02
N VAL A 267 -10.69 13.60 -4.04
CA VAL A 267 -11.09 12.21 -4.27
C VAL A 267 -12.42 12.18 -5.02
N ALA A 268 -12.39 11.46 -6.11
CA ALA A 268 -13.55 11.25 -6.93
C ALA A 268 -14.23 9.93 -6.59
N THR A 269 -15.47 10.02 -6.15
CA THR A 269 -16.36 8.87 -6.10
C THR A 269 -17.49 9.06 -7.10
N LYS A 270 -17.68 8.09 -8.01
CA LYS A 270 -18.91 8.01 -8.79
C LYS A 270 -19.97 7.30 -7.98
N THR A 271 -21.08 7.95 -7.68
CA THR A 271 -22.20 7.31 -7.00
C THR A 271 -23.24 6.85 -8.03
N GLN A 272 -23.64 5.60 -7.90
CA GLN A 272 -24.74 5.03 -8.65
C GLN A 272 -25.89 4.68 -7.70
N TRP A 273 -27.09 5.24 -8.00
CA TRP A 273 -28.29 4.89 -7.28
C TRP A 273 -28.83 3.54 -7.76
N TYR A 274 -28.87 2.53 -6.89
CA TYR A 274 -29.52 1.26 -7.21
C TYR A 274 -30.96 1.16 -6.65
N LEU A 275 -31.31 1.99 -5.64
CA LEU A 275 -32.65 2.13 -5.09
C LEU A 275 -32.98 3.62 -5.01
N MET A 276 -33.40 4.21 -6.11
CA MET A 276 -33.87 5.59 -6.10
C MET A 276 -35.28 5.66 -5.50
N PRO A 277 -35.51 6.46 -4.47
CA PRO A 277 -36.87 6.70 -3.98
C PRO A 277 -37.79 7.17 -5.13
N ALA A 278 -39.01 6.67 -5.18
CA ALA A 278 -39.92 6.89 -6.30
C ALA A 278 -40.13 8.37 -6.70
N ARG A 279 -39.96 9.30 -5.74
CA ARG A 279 -40.09 10.75 -5.98
C ARG A 279 -38.90 11.36 -6.76
N TYR A 280 -37.74 10.69 -6.79
CA TYR A 280 -36.57 11.16 -7.52
C TYR A 280 -36.32 10.37 -8.81
N VAL A 281 -37.16 9.33 -9.08
CA VAL A 281 -37.09 8.59 -10.34
C VAL A 281 -37.37 9.57 -11.50
N GLY A 282 -36.39 9.71 -12.38
CA GLY A 282 -36.43 10.67 -13.50
C GLY A 282 -36.02 12.10 -13.14
N ALA A 283 -35.69 12.41 -11.86
CA ALA A 283 -35.17 13.71 -11.46
C ALA A 283 -33.67 13.85 -11.74
N LEU A 284 -32.94 12.73 -11.76
CA LEU A 284 -31.50 12.70 -12.04
C LEU A 284 -31.25 12.14 -13.43
N PRO A 285 -30.39 12.77 -14.24
CA PRO A 285 -30.02 12.27 -15.55
C PRO A 285 -29.19 10.98 -15.42
N TYR A 286 -29.41 10.04 -16.35
CA TYR A 286 -28.50 8.93 -16.54
C TYR A 286 -27.18 9.44 -17.15
N LEU A 287 -26.07 9.12 -16.52
CA LEU A 287 -24.71 9.45 -16.99
C LEU A 287 -24.09 8.19 -17.57
N PRO A 288 -23.99 8.09 -18.91
CA PRO A 288 -23.46 6.90 -19.55
C PRO A 288 -21.94 6.72 -19.33
N ASP A 289 -21.21 7.83 -19.23
CA ASP A 289 -19.77 7.79 -18.99
C ASP A 289 -19.51 7.47 -17.50
N PRO A 290 -18.68 6.45 -17.22
CA PRO A 290 -18.35 6.09 -15.84
C PRO A 290 -17.59 7.19 -15.09
N ARG A 291 -17.03 8.17 -15.80
CA ARG A 291 -16.24 9.26 -15.21
C ARG A 291 -17.02 10.57 -15.08
N ASP A 292 -18.22 10.66 -15.66
CA ASP A 292 -19.09 11.82 -15.48
C ASP A 292 -19.81 11.77 -14.14
N VAL A 293 -19.83 12.89 -13.43
CA VAL A 293 -20.59 13.07 -12.18
C VAL A 293 -21.41 14.36 -12.22
N ARG A 294 -22.40 14.51 -11.33
CA ARG A 294 -23.17 15.75 -11.13
C ARG A 294 -23.29 16.01 -9.64
N LYS A 295 -22.30 16.64 -9.05
CA LYS A 295 -22.20 16.88 -7.61
C LYS A 295 -22.33 18.37 -7.31
N ASN A 296 -23.15 18.72 -6.31
CA ASN A 296 -23.38 20.08 -5.91
C ASN A 296 -22.58 20.53 -4.67
N THR A 297 -21.95 19.60 -3.96
CA THR A 297 -21.13 19.91 -2.79
C THR A 297 -19.65 19.97 -3.19
N PRO A 298 -18.89 21.01 -2.78
CA PRO A 298 -17.46 21.08 -3.04
C PRO A 298 -16.72 19.92 -2.38
N GLU A 299 -15.94 19.19 -3.17
CA GLU A 299 -15.05 18.16 -2.67
C GLU A 299 -13.64 18.73 -2.48
N ASN A 300 -13.06 18.52 -1.32
CA ASN A 300 -11.70 18.93 -1.01
C ASN A 300 -11.01 17.78 -0.31
N TYR A 301 -9.76 17.58 -0.66
CA TYR A 301 -8.89 16.63 -0.02
C TYR A 301 -7.58 17.31 0.36
N TYR A 302 -7.08 16.97 1.51
CA TYR A 302 -5.77 17.40 2.00
C TYR A 302 -5.15 16.29 2.81
N GLN A 303 -3.95 15.89 2.42
CA GLN A 303 -3.13 14.95 3.17
C GLN A 303 -1.75 15.56 3.37
N SER A 304 -1.17 15.39 4.53
CA SER A 304 0.24 15.69 4.78
C SER A 304 0.87 14.62 5.64
N SER A 305 2.14 14.32 5.34
CA SER A 305 2.95 13.36 6.08
C SER A 305 4.28 13.98 6.47
N ARG A 306 4.77 13.62 7.65
CA ARG A 306 6.12 13.87 8.11
C ARG A 306 6.70 12.58 8.66
N TYR A 307 7.89 12.29 8.25
CA TYR A 307 8.60 11.08 8.62
C TYR A 307 10.01 11.41 9.08
N LEU A 308 10.44 10.78 10.18
CA LEU A 308 11.80 10.83 10.68
C LEU A 308 12.21 9.44 11.12
N SER A 309 13.33 8.95 10.64
CA SER A 309 13.90 7.70 11.13
C SER A 309 15.40 7.78 11.35
N GLY A 310 15.87 7.00 12.31
CA GLY A 310 17.29 6.80 12.60
C GLY A 310 17.61 5.31 12.69
N THR A 311 18.54 4.82 11.88
CA THR A 311 19.05 3.44 11.94
C THR A 311 20.51 3.44 12.37
N LEU A 312 20.79 2.86 13.53
CA LEU A 312 22.14 2.68 14.07
C LEU A 312 22.52 1.20 13.97
N ASN A 313 23.66 0.91 13.35
CA ASN A 313 24.27 -0.42 13.35
C ASN A 313 25.57 -0.40 14.13
N VAL A 314 25.75 -1.41 15.00
CA VAL A 314 26.98 -1.62 15.77
C VAL A 314 27.43 -3.07 15.62
N ASP A 315 28.56 -3.26 14.99
CA ASP A 315 29.23 -4.57 14.92
C ASP A 315 29.94 -4.89 16.25
N VAL A 316 29.41 -5.87 16.98
CA VAL A 316 29.96 -6.31 18.27
C VAL A 316 30.86 -7.55 18.13
N GLY A 317 31.32 -7.85 16.90
CA GLY A 317 32.22 -8.93 16.56
C GLY A 317 31.48 -10.20 16.11
N PHE A 318 30.73 -10.86 16.98
CA PHE A 318 29.98 -12.08 16.67
C PHE A 318 28.56 -11.81 16.14
N ALA A 319 28.07 -10.58 16.27
CA ALA A 319 26.75 -10.16 15.90
C ALA A 319 26.72 -8.68 15.51
N VAL A 320 25.63 -8.24 14.87
CA VAL A 320 25.31 -6.83 14.62
C VAL A 320 24.13 -6.44 15.49
N LEU A 321 24.30 -5.41 16.30
CA LEU A 321 23.23 -4.74 17.02
C LEU A 321 22.68 -3.64 16.11
N THR A 322 21.38 -3.70 15.83
CA THR A 322 20.67 -2.67 15.05
C THR A 322 19.57 -2.04 15.91
N SER A 323 19.53 -0.69 15.96
CA SER A 323 18.44 0.09 16.52
C SER A 323 17.75 0.85 15.38
N VAL A 324 16.42 0.73 15.27
CA VAL A 324 15.62 1.47 14.31
C VAL A 324 14.57 2.27 15.06
N THR A 325 14.77 3.58 15.10
CA THR A 325 13.81 4.53 15.68
C THR A 325 13.00 5.19 14.57
N GLY A 326 11.69 5.24 14.72
CA GLY A 326 10.78 5.86 13.76
C GLY A 326 9.81 6.82 14.42
N TYR A 327 9.59 7.97 13.79
CA TYR A 327 8.54 8.93 14.12
C TYR A 327 7.77 9.31 12.86
N THR A 328 6.43 9.30 12.93
CA THR A 328 5.57 9.79 11.85
C THR A 328 4.47 10.69 12.39
N GLU A 329 4.12 11.70 11.61
CA GLU A 329 2.94 12.55 11.80
C GLU A 329 2.17 12.55 10.48
N GLY A 330 0.89 12.22 10.53
CA GLY A 330 -0.02 12.24 9.40
C GLY A 330 -1.24 13.10 9.70
N LYS A 331 -1.67 13.90 8.73
CA LYS A 331 -2.93 14.64 8.78
C LYS A 331 -3.68 14.42 7.50
N TRP A 332 -4.97 14.23 7.66
CA TRP A 332 -5.88 14.08 6.55
C TRP A 332 -7.17 14.85 6.82
N LYS A 333 -7.66 15.52 5.81
CA LYS A 333 -8.90 16.27 5.87
C LYS A 333 -9.63 16.14 4.52
N GLN A 334 -10.92 15.91 4.59
CA GLN A 334 -11.78 15.79 3.41
C GLN A 334 -13.12 16.45 3.64
N SER A 335 -13.72 16.99 2.57
CA SER A 335 -15.16 17.21 2.42
C SER A 335 -15.63 16.44 1.19
N ASN A 336 -16.82 15.89 1.24
CA ASN A 336 -17.40 15.18 0.10
C ASN A 336 -18.91 15.29 0.03
N ASP A 337 -19.44 14.98 -1.14
CA ASP A 337 -20.87 14.89 -1.45
C ASP A 337 -21.33 13.44 -1.28
N PRO A 338 -21.99 13.08 -0.16
CA PRO A 338 -22.39 11.69 0.07
C PRO A 338 -23.53 11.22 -0.80
N ASP A 339 -24.40 12.12 -1.27
CA ASP A 339 -25.50 11.75 -2.17
C ASP A 339 -25.05 11.79 -3.65
N ALA A 340 -23.86 12.36 -3.93
CA ALA A 340 -23.19 12.46 -5.23
C ALA A 340 -24.15 12.85 -6.37
N SER A 341 -25.00 13.82 -6.08
CA SER A 341 -26.01 14.32 -7.02
C SER A 341 -26.10 15.85 -7.00
N GLU A 342 -26.83 16.40 -7.96
CA GLU A 342 -27.15 17.84 -7.98
C GLU A 342 -28.26 18.23 -6.96
N LEU A 343 -28.75 17.26 -6.19
CA LEU A 343 -29.76 17.47 -5.17
C LEU A 343 -29.07 17.69 -3.82
N THR A 344 -29.44 18.75 -3.10
CA THR A 344 -28.91 19.01 -1.76
C THR A 344 -29.59 18.11 -0.74
N LEU A 345 -29.25 16.82 -0.73
CA LEU A 345 -29.82 15.84 0.19
C LEU A 345 -28.93 15.62 1.41
N ALA A 346 -27.63 15.52 1.18
CA ALA A 346 -26.65 15.29 2.23
C ALA A 346 -25.33 15.98 1.90
N THR A 347 -24.54 16.29 2.93
CA THR A 347 -23.17 16.78 2.76
C THR A 347 -22.29 16.36 3.93
N ASN A 348 -21.04 16.04 3.65
CA ASN A 348 -19.98 15.87 4.63
C ASN A 348 -19.06 17.10 4.58
N PRO A 349 -19.28 18.13 5.39
CA PRO A 349 -18.49 19.34 5.33
C PRO A 349 -17.05 19.14 5.81
N TYR A 350 -16.82 18.17 6.67
CA TYR A 350 -15.47 17.76 7.07
C TYR A 350 -15.42 16.36 7.64
N TRP A 351 -14.36 15.67 7.27
CA TRP A 351 -13.84 14.48 7.91
C TRP A 351 -12.35 14.68 8.10
N THR A 352 -11.85 14.54 9.32
CA THR A 352 -10.46 14.79 9.65
C THR A 352 -9.86 13.62 10.40
N LEU A 353 -8.60 13.36 10.14
CA LEU A 353 -7.78 12.42 10.90
C LEU A 353 -6.43 13.07 11.16
N ASP A 354 -6.03 13.12 12.43
CA ASP A 354 -4.72 13.52 12.88
C ASP A 354 -4.05 12.34 13.58
N GLN A 355 -2.85 11.98 13.15
CA GLN A 355 -2.11 10.83 13.67
C GLN A 355 -0.68 11.22 13.98
N PHE A 356 -0.16 10.73 15.10
CA PHE A 356 1.27 10.62 15.30
C PHE A 356 1.65 9.24 15.82
N GLN A 357 2.83 8.77 15.44
CA GLN A 357 3.36 7.47 15.79
C GLN A 357 4.83 7.59 16.19
N TRP A 358 5.24 6.78 17.15
CA TRP A 358 6.63 6.54 17.50
C TRP A 358 6.88 5.05 17.68
N SER A 359 8.04 4.57 17.20
CA SER A 359 8.42 3.17 17.34
C SER A 359 9.94 3.02 17.55
N GLU A 360 10.31 1.95 18.24
CA GLU A 360 11.71 1.53 18.42
C GLU A 360 11.80 0.03 18.25
N GLU A 361 12.72 -0.41 17.39
CA GLU A 361 13.12 -1.81 17.27
C GLU A 361 14.60 -1.97 17.60
N LEU A 362 14.90 -2.73 18.63
CA LEU A 362 16.27 -3.11 18.97
C LEU A 362 16.46 -4.59 18.69
N ARG A 363 17.41 -4.94 17.81
CA ARG A 363 17.67 -6.32 17.45
C ARG A 363 19.16 -6.64 17.41
N LEU A 364 19.50 -7.87 17.77
CA LEU A 364 20.81 -8.44 17.66
C LEU A 364 20.75 -9.65 16.75
N ALA A 365 21.54 -9.64 15.66
CA ALA A 365 21.58 -10.71 14.66
C ALA A 365 22.99 -11.28 14.53
N SER A 366 23.11 -12.60 14.53
CA SER A 366 24.39 -13.28 14.28
C SER A 366 24.95 -12.92 12.91
N LYS A 367 26.26 -12.75 12.81
CA LYS A 367 26.95 -12.56 11.53
C LYS A 367 27.06 -13.88 10.77
N PRO A 368 27.14 -13.84 9.43
CA PRO A 368 27.50 -15.00 8.64
C PRO A 368 28.81 -15.64 9.16
N SER A 369 28.80 -16.95 9.39
CA SER A 369 29.93 -17.70 9.91
C SER A 369 29.82 -19.16 9.52
N ASP A 370 30.88 -19.95 9.83
CA ASP A 370 30.87 -21.40 9.67
C ASP A 370 29.99 -22.11 10.72
N SER A 371 29.46 -21.39 11.71
CA SER A 371 28.52 -21.93 12.67
C SER A 371 27.28 -22.50 11.97
N PRO A 372 26.80 -23.68 12.36
CA PRO A 372 25.53 -24.18 11.83
C PRO A 372 24.31 -23.38 12.32
N LEU A 373 24.48 -22.56 13.36
CA LEU A 373 23.40 -21.76 13.94
C LEU A 373 23.54 -20.29 13.53
N SER A 374 22.51 -19.76 12.86
CA SER A 374 22.27 -18.33 12.73
C SER A 374 21.00 -17.94 13.48
N TRP A 375 21.01 -16.76 14.08
CA TRP A 375 19.91 -16.34 14.94
C TRP A 375 19.72 -14.83 14.91
N ILE A 376 18.49 -14.42 15.24
CA ILE A 376 18.13 -13.02 15.51
C ILE A 376 17.25 -12.99 16.75
N VAL A 377 17.46 -12.02 17.63
CA VAL A 377 16.60 -11.73 18.78
C VAL A 377 16.35 -10.23 18.86
N GLY A 378 15.19 -9.82 19.35
CA GLY A 378 14.91 -8.40 19.45
C GLY A 378 13.72 -8.08 20.33
N GLY A 379 13.61 -6.77 20.60
CA GLY A 379 12.49 -6.13 21.27
C GLY A 379 11.91 -5.05 20.38
N TYR A 380 10.63 -4.79 20.53
CA TYR A 380 9.91 -3.77 19.77
C TYR A 380 8.97 -3.01 20.69
N PHE A 381 8.96 -1.69 20.54
CA PHE A 381 8.00 -0.79 21.14
C PHE A 381 7.32 0.04 20.06
N PHE A 382 6.03 0.28 20.24
CA PHE A 382 5.23 1.10 19.34
C PHE A 382 4.19 1.87 20.14
N ARG A 383 4.01 3.14 19.79
CA ARG A 383 2.93 3.98 20.29
C ARG A 383 2.36 4.81 19.16
N GLU A 384 1.05 4.76 19.01
CA GLU A 384 0.29 5.61 18.11
C GLU A 384 -0.77 6.37 18.88
N LYS A 385 -1.01 7.62 18.51
CA LYS A 385 -2.21 8.34 18.90
C LYS A 385 -2.87 8.87 17.64
N VAL A 386 -4.14 8.55 17.46
CA VAL A 386 -4.95 8.97 16.32
C VAL A 386 -6.24 9.61 16.82
N GLY A 387 -6.58 10.77 16.26
CA GLY A 387 -7.83 11.47 16.47
C GLY A 387 -8.61 11.56 15.16
N GLN A 388 -9.90 11.38 15.22
CA GLN A 388 -10.79 11.49 14.07
C GLN A 388 -12.01 12.31 14.44
N THR A 389 -12.48 13.16 13.51
CA THR A 389 -13.76 13.85 13.61
C THR A 389 -14.45 13.83 12.26
N PHE A 390 -15.72 13.50 12.26
CA PHE A 390 -16.56 13.39 11.08
C PHE A 390 -17.87 14.15 11.32
N GLN A 391 -18.32 14.91 10.34
CA GLN A 391 -19.63 15.56 10.38
C GLN A 391 -20.42 15.22 9.12
N PHE A 392 -21.67 14.86 9.32
CA PHE A 392 -22.64 14.60 8.27
C PHE A 392 -23.87 15.49 8.49
N ILE A 393 -24.37 16.10 7.42
CA ILE A 393 -25.56 16.94 7.42
C ILE A 393 -26.55 16.34 6.44
N ASP A 394 -27.73 15.95 6.93
CA ASP A 394 -28.90 15.59 6.13
C ASP A 394 -29.87 16.79 6.12
N THR A 395 -30.26 17.26 4.97
CA THR A 395 -31.09 18.43 4.83
C THR A 395 -32.60 18.17 5.07
N GLY A 396 -32.97 16.92 5.41
CA GLY A 396 -34.36 16.53 5.65
C GLY A 396 -35.23 16.44 4.40
N LEU A 397 -34.69 16.71 3.22
CA LEU A 397 -35.39 16.53 1.93
C LEU A 397 -35.57 15.05 1.58
N ASN A 398 -34.94 14.21 2.32
CA ASN A 398 -35.03 12.78 2.24
C ASN A 398 -36.38 12.30 2.78
N SER A 399 -37.27 11.76 1.90
CA SER A 399 -38.64 11.29 2.32
C SER A 399 -38.59 10.14 3.30
N ALA A 400 -37.46 9.61 3.49
CA ALA A 400 -37.22 8.45 4.27
C ALA A 400 -36.62 8.80 5.65
N SER A 401 -36.11 10.01 5.82
CA SER A 401 -35.80 10.52 7.16
C SER A 401 -37.10 10.65 7.98
N PRO A 402 -37.18 10.11 9.19
CA PRO A 402 -38.27 10.41 10.10
C PRO A 402 -38.24 11.88 10.52
N PHE A 403 -37.24 12.63 10.10
CA PHE A 403 -37.00 14.02 10.40
C PHE A 403 -37.36 14.86 9.16
N THR A 404 -38.29 15.76 9.31
CA THR A 404 -38.68 16.76 8.28
C THR A 404 -37.76 17.97 8.26
N ASP A 405 -36.78 18.01 9.16
CA ASP A 405 -35.84 19.10 9.38
C ASP A 405 -34.39 18.65 9.17
N THR A 406 -33.49 19.61 8.93
CA THR A 406 -32.07 19.37 8.82
C THR A 406 -31.54 18.65 10.05
N PHE A 407 -30.82 17.56 9.82
CA PHE A 407 -30.18 16.74 10.84
C PHE A 407 -28.68 16.89 10.73
N ILE A 408 -28.01 17.20 11.83
CA ILE A 408 -26.56 17.28 11.91
C ILE A 408 -26.07 16.21 12.86
N PHE A 409 -25.19 15.38 12.35
CA PHE A 409 -24.52 14.33 13.07
C PHE A 409 -23.02 14.63 13.11
N THR A 410 -22.45 14.66 14.29
CA THR A 410 -20.99 14.81 14.47
C THR A 410 -20.49 13.71 15.38
N ASN A 411 -19.59 12.89 14.91
CA ASN A 411 -18.91 11.92 15.71
C ASN A 411 -17.39 12.17 15.70
N GLY A 412 -16.72 11.65 16.72
CA GLY A 412 -15.28 11.72 16.78
C GLY A 412 -14.74 10.99 18.00
N GLY A 413 -13.44 10.92 18.06
CA GLY A 413 -12.77 10.27 19.17
C GLY A 413 -11.26 10.32 19.02
N THR A 414 -10.59 9.83 20.05
CA THR A 414 -9.16 9.68 20.07
C THR A 414 -8.79 8.31 20.60
N TYR A 415 -7.88 7.65 19.90
CA TYR A 415 -7.35 6.35 20.27
C TYR A 415 -5.85 6.43 20.47
N THR A 416 -5.37 5.78 21.52
CA THR A 416 -3.95 5.53 21.75
C THR A 416 -3.72 4.03 21.76
N THR A 417 -2.79 3.58 20.93
CA THR A 417 -2.32 2.20 20.86
C THR A 417 -0.90 2.15 21.39
N GLU A 418 -0.63 1.25 22.33
CA GLU A 418 0.73 0.92 22.78
C GLU A 418 0.96 -0.57 22.58
N SER A 419 2.11 -0.94 22.01
CA SER A 419 2.47 -2.32 21.72
C SER A 419 3.90 -2.61 22.16
N TYR A 420 4.10 -3.70 22.86
CA TYR A 420 5.40 -4.20 23.31
C TYR A 420 5.58 -5.62 22.81
N ALA A 421 6.75 -5.92 22.25
CA ALA A 421 7.02 -7.29 21.83
C ALA A 421 8.46 -7.72 22.09
N ALA A 422 8.63 -9.03 22.29
CA ALA A 422 9.92 -9.70 22.24
C ALA A 422 9.85 -10.83 21.21
N PHE A 423 10.89 -10.98 20.41
CA PHE A 423 10.92 -11.97 19.35
C PHE A 423 12.31 -12.62 19.19
N GLY A 424 12.33 -13.79 18.60
CA GLY A 424 13.54 -14.45 18.18
C GLY A 424 13.28 -15.48 17.09
N GLN A 425 14.26 -15.69 16.26
CA GLN A 425 14.32 -16.75 15.23
C GLN A 425 15.70 -17.36 15.22
N ALA A 426 15.73 -18.67 15.01
CA ALA A 426 16.94 -19.43 14.84
C ALA A 426 16.84 -20.31 13.59
N ASP A 427 17.93 -20.38 12.84
CA ASP A 427 18.09 -21.20 11.66
C ASP A 427 19.29 -22.14 11.88
N VAL A 428 19.05 -23.46 11.75
CA VAL A 428 20.09 -24.50 11.93
C VAL A 428 20.37 -25.16 10.59
N ASP A 429 21.55 -24.90 10.05
CA ASP A 429 22.05 -25.52 8.82
C ASP A 429 22.64 -26.90 9.13
N LEU A 430 21.90 -27.95 8.81
CA LEU A 430 22.32 -29.33 9.02
C LEU A 430 23.47 -29.73 8.12
N GLY A 431 23.71 -29.03 7.01
CA GLY A 431 24.87 -29.22 6.14
C GLY A 431 26.22 -28.90 6.81
N LYS A 432 26.18 -27.96 7.77
CA LYS A 432 27.34 -27.56 8.59
C LYS A 432 27.46 -28.37 9.88
N THR A 433 26.62 -29.38 10.10
CA THR A 433 26.67 -30.28 11.25
C THR A 433 27.26 -31.64 10.86
N SER A 434 27.42 -32.54 11.83
CA SER A 434 27.82 -33.94 11.57
C SER A 434 26.79 -34.73 10.74
N VAL A 435 25.55 -34.22 10.59
CA VAL A 435 24.50 -34.83 9.75
C VAL A 435 24.82 -34.67 8.26
N GLY A 436 25.38 -33.51 7.85
CA GLY A 436 25.90 -33.28 6.50
C GLY A 436 24.83 -33.22 5.39
N VAL A 437 23.54 -33.02 5.71
CA VAL A 437 22.47 -32.87 4.71
C VAL A 437 22.22 -31.39 4.39
N PRO A 438 22.00 -31.00 3.14
CA PRO A 438 21.78 -29.59 2.75
C PRO A 438 20.38 -29.11 3.12
N VAL A 439 20.04 -29.18 4.40
CA VAL A 439 18.74 -28.77 4.95
C VAL A 439 18.98 -27.77 6.08
N THR A 440 18.26 -26.67 6.03
CA THR A 440 18.20 -25.70 7.12
C THR A 440 16.81 -25.78 7.79
N LEU A 441 16.80 -25.89 9.10
CA LEU A 441 15.58 -25.86 9.92
C LEU A 441 15.44 -24.48 10.54
N THR A 442 14.25 -23.89 10.42
CA THR A 442 13.90 -22.57 10.96
C THR A 442 12.89 -22.71 12.07
N ALA A 443 13.07 -22.00 13.18
CA ALA A 443 12.10 -21.82 14.23
C ALA A 443 12.10 -20.38 14.74
N GLY A 444 10.95 -19.75 14.78
CA GLY A 444 10.78 -18.38 15.27
C GLY A 444 9.55 -18.23 16.15
N ILE A 445 9.64 -17.35 17.13
CA ILE A 445 8.57 -17.01 18.07
C ILE A 445 8.57 -15.52 18.37
N ARG A 446 7.37 -14.96 18.56
CA ARG A 446 7.16 -13.59 19.06
C ARG A 446 6.00 -13.57 20.03
N TYR A 447 6.21 -12.90 21.13
CA TYR A 447 5.15 -12.50 22.06
C TYR A 447 4.89 -11.01 21.90
N THR A 448 3.63 -10.63 21.72
CA THR A 448 3.23 -9.22 21.60
C THR A 448 2.10 -8.94 22.60
N HIS A 449 2.17 -7.79 23.26
CA HIS A 449 1.14 -7.25 24.13
C HIS A 449 0.70 -5.89 23.58
N ASP A 450 -0.58 -5.78 23.20
CA ASP A 450 -1.21 -4.57 22.70
C ASP A 450 -2.16 -4.00 23.76
N ASN A 451 -2.07 -2.70 24.04
CA ASN A 451 -3.05 -1.94 24.79
C ASN A 451 -3.64 -0.87 23.88
N LYS A 452 -4.97 -0.81 23.81
CA LYS A 452 -5.70 0.28 23.13
C LYS A 452 -6.63 0.96 24.12
N GLN A 453 -6.51 2.29 24.22
CA GLN A 453 -7.37 3.12 25.06
C GLN A 453 -7.84 4.35 24.28
N GLY A 454 -9.02 4.83 24.63
CA GLY A 454 -9.54 6.00 23.94
C GLY A 454 -10.91 6.42 24.42
N PHE A 455 -11.45 7.39 23.74
CA PHE A 455 -12.82 7.86 23.95
C PHE A 455 -13.50 8.18 22.64
N ASP A 456 -14.82 8.04 22.63
CA ASP A 456 -15.68 8.45 21.52
C ASP A 456 -16.75 9.43 22.00
N PHE A 457 -17.18 10.31 21.11
CA PHE A 457 -18.35 11.16 21.32
C PHE A 457 -19.26 11.09 20.09
N LEU A 458 -20.54 11.30 20.34
CA LEU A 458 -21.58 11.36 19.32
C LEU A 458 -22.54 12.50 19.66
N ASN A 459 -22.67 13.46 18.75
CA ASN A 459 -23.55 14.60 18.91
C ASN A 459 -24.58 14.60 17.78
N PHE A 460 -25.86 14.70 18.15
CA PHE A 460 -26.98 14.91 17.24
C PHE A 460 -27.57 16.28 17.47
N THR A 461 -27.80 17.02 16.40
CA THR A 461 -28.49 18.29 16.45
C THR A 461 -29.72 18.23 15.54
N LEU A 462 -30.88 18.40 16.14
CA LEU A 462 -32.18 18.53 15.45
C LEU A 462 -32.72 19.91 15.72
N PRO A 463 -33.09 20.71 14.70
CA PRO A 463 -33.51 22.12 14.88
C PRO A 463 -34.69 22.35 15.83
N ARG A 464 -35.56 21.35 16.02
CA ARG A 464 -36.77 21.45 16.86
C ARG A 464 -36.73 20.60 18.12
N ILE A 465 -35.68 19.83 18.34
CA ILE A 465 -35.53 18.99 19.53
C ILE A 465 -34.28 19.47 20.28
N PRO A 466 -34.36 19.68 21.60
CA PRO A 466 -33.19 20.01 22.37
C PRO A 466 -32.08 18.97 22.16
N PHE A 467 -30.91 19.48 21.92
CA PHE A 467 -29.67 18.75 21.70
C PHE A 467 -29.50 17.53 22.62
N THR A 468 -29.30 16.36 22.04
CA THR A 468 -28.92 15.15 22.78
C THR A 468 -27.45 14.84 22.47
N THR A 469 -26.59 15.07 23.46
CA THR A 469 -25.23 14.56 23.43
C THR A 469 -25.24 13.17 24.03
N GLU A 470 -24.84 12.15 23.29
CA GLU A 470 -24.49 10.89 23.91
C GLU A 470 -23.25 11.10 24.78
N PRO A 471 -23.23 10.58 26.01
CA PRO A 471 -22.08 10.75 26.89
C PRO A 471 -20.85 10.14 26.24
N THR A 472 -19.72 10.85 26.34
CA THR A 472 -18.41 10.35 25.95
C THR A 472 -18.17 8.98 26.57
N LYS A 473 -17.88 7.98 25.76
CA LYS A 473 -17.59 6.62 26.21
C LYS A 473 -16.09 6.37 26.10
N ASN A 474 -15.53 5.92 27.22
CA ASN A 474 -14.12 5.52 27.30
C ASN A 474 -14.02 4.00 27.11
N PHE A 475 -12.97 3.58 26.45
CA PHE A 475 -12.57 2.17 26.46
C PHE A 475 -11.10 2.03 26.80
N ASP A 476 -10.76 0.91 27.44
CA ASP A 476 -9.40 0.47 27.73
C ASP A 476 -9.38 -1.05 27.59
N LYS A 477 -8.65 -1.55 26.62
CA LYS A 477 -8.57 -2.97 26.30
C LYS A 477 -7.15 -3.37 25.97
N ASN A 478 -6.81 -4.57 26.36
CA ASN A 478 -5.53 -5.16 26.04
C ASN A 478 -5.70 -6.58 25.49
N TRP A 479 -4.76 -6.98 24.66
CA TRP A 479 -4.66 -8.30 24.07
C TRP A 479 -3.21 -8.76 24.09
N SER A 480 -3.00 -10.05 24.24
CA SER A 480 -1.68 -10.66 24.11
C SER A 480 -1.75 -11.79 23.11
N GLN A 481 -0.78 -11.84 22.21
CA GLN A 481 -0.70 -12.85 21.16
C GLN A 481 0.71 -13.42 21.06
N THR A 482 0.78 -14.74 20.88
CA THR A 482 2.03 -15.40 20.53
C THR A 482 1.93 -15.90 19.10
N THR A 483 2.85 -15.47 18.26
CA THR A 483 2.98 -15.95 16.89
C THR A 483 4.26 -16.75 16.74
N PHE A 484 4.24 -17.74 15.83
CA PHE A 484 5.40 -18.57 15.59
C PHE A 484 5.49 -18.98 14.12
N LYS A 485 6.71 -19.35 13.74
CA LYS A 485 7.05 -19.90 12.43
C LYS A 485 7.96 -21.09 12.63
N VAL A 486 7.67 -22.17 11.90
CA VAL A 486 8.58 -23.31 11.76
C VAL A 486 8.69 -23.69 10.30
N GLY A 487 9.86 -24.08 9.86
CA GLY A 487 10.09 -24.40 8.45
C GLY A 487 11.32 -25.25 8.22
N ALA A 488 11.40 -25.77 7.02
CA ALA A 488 12.57 -26.49 6.53
C ALA A 488 12.86 -26.06 5.09
N ASN A 489 14.13 -25.88 4.79
CA ASN A 489 14.65 -25.48 3.49
C ASN A 489 15.64 -26.52 3.04
N TRP A 490 15.47 -27.08 1.86
CA TRP A 490 16.36 -28.02 1.23
C TRP A 490 17.04 -27.38 0.02
N ARG A 491 18.37 -27.36 0.01
CA ARG A 491 19.20 -26.83 -1.08
C ARG A 491 20.08 -27.93 -1.66
N PRO A 492 19.57 -28.73 -2.60
CA PRO A 492 20.38 -29.81 -3.21
C PRO A 492 21.58 -29.29 -4.01
N ASN A 493 21.49 -28.04 -4.48
CA ASN A 493 22.55 -27.31 -5.16
C ASN A 493 22.34 -25.79 -5.03
N GLU A 494 23.26 -24.99 -5.52
CA GLU A 494 23.23 -23.52 -5.42
C GLU A 494 22.04 -22.89 -6.20
N ASN A 495 21.51 -23.60 -7.21
CA ASN A 495 20.51 -23.11 -8.14
C ASN A 495 19.07 -23.50 -7.77
N LEU A 496 18.86 -24.27 -6.71
CA LEU A 496 17.54 -24.74 -6.30
C LEU A 496 17.37 -24.68 -4.78
N LEU A 497 16.36 -23.96 -4.36
CA LEU A 497 15.83 -23.96 -3.01
C LEU A 497 14.41 -24.55 -3.04
N VAL A 498 14.15 -25.58 -2.25
CA VAL A 498 12.80 -26.10 -1.96
C VAL A 498 12.53 -25.84 -0.50
N TYR A 499 11.33 -25.30 -0.18
CA TYR A 499 11.01 -24.95 1.19
C TYR A 499 9.57 -25.32 1.56
N GLY A 500 9.35 -25.49 2.85
CA GLY A 500 8.03 -25.59 3.45
C GLY A 500 8.02 -24.94 4.81
N ASN A 501 6.96 -24.21 5.12
CA ASN A 501 6.80 -23.55 6.40
C ASN A 501 5.35 -23.57 6.92
N TYR A 502 5.22 -23.48 8.23
CA TYR A 502 3.99 -23.16 8.93
C TYR A 502 4.20 -21.86 9.69
N SER A 503 3.32 -20.90 9.50
CA SER A 503 3.40 -19.58 10.11
C SER A 503 2.05 -19.13 10.67
N THR A 504 2.09 -18.26 11.67
CA THR A 504 0.92 -17.65 12.27
C THR A 504 1.04 -16.14 12.29
N GLY A 505 -0.10 -15.45 12.20
CA GLY A 505 -0.18 -14.01 12.32
C GLY A 505 -1.48 -13.61 13.03
N TYR A 506 -1.56 -12.35 13.45
CA TYR A 506 -2.79 -11.78 13.98
C TYR A 506 -2.93 -10.32 13.56
N LEU A 507 -4.18 -9.89 13.38
CA LEU A 507 -4.58 -8.50 13.28
C LEU A 507 -5.10 -8.06 14.65
N SER A 508 -4.65 -6.92 15.16
CA SER A 508 -5.01 -6.45 16.50
C SER A 508 -6.50 -6.18 16.63
N GLY A 509 -7.05 -6.40 17.81
CA GLY A 509 -8.39 -5.93 18.15
C GLY A 509 -8.47 -4.43 18.23
N GLY A 510 -9.67 -3.88 18.31
CA GLY A 510 -9.88 -2.44 18.35
C GLY A 510 -11.30 -2.01 18.66
N GLY A 511 -11.59 -0.76 18.35
CA GLY A 511 -12.92 -0.14 18.41
C GLY A 511 -13.17 0.73 17.19
N LEU A 512 -14.41 1.03 16.91
CA LEU A 512 -14.85 1.91 15.83
C LEU A 512 -15.29 3.25 16.40
N VAL A 513 -14.79 4.38 15.87
CA VAL A 513 -15.19 5.73 16.29
C VAL A 513 -16.69 5.95 16.03
N GLY A 514 -17.38 6.49 17.02
CA GLY A 514 -18.80 6.87 16.91
C GLY A 514 -19.77 5.70 17.02
N ASN A 515 -19.31 4.49 17.32
CA ASN A 515 -20.18 3.34 17.52
C ASN A 515 -19.95 2.68 18.89
N PHE A 516 -20.94 2.76 19.74
CA PHE A 516 -20.93 2.26 21.12
C PHE A 516 -21.70 0.94 21.25
N PRO A 517 -21.11 -0.12 21.75
CA PRO A 517 -19.76 -0.45 22.24
C PRO A 517 -18.98 -1.39 21.30
N GLY A 518 -18.66 -0.93 20.11
CA GLY A 518 -18.04 -1.72 19.05
C GLY A 518 -16.57 -2.12 19.32
N ILE A 519 -16.32 -2.93 20.36
CA ILE A 519 -15.01 -3.54 20.59
C ILE A 519 -14.96 -4.89 19.92
N TYR A 520 -14.01 -5.07 19.01
CA TYR A 520 -13.77 -6.33 18.32
C TYR A 520 -12.45 -6.98 18.77
N GLN A 521 -12.41 -8.31 18.65
CA GLN A 521 -11.27 -9.14 19.06
C GLN A 521 -10.23 -9.26 17.95
N PRO A 522 -8.98 -9.66 18.27
CA PRO A 522 -7.97 -9.96 17.26
C PRO A 522 -8.41 -11.06 16.29
N GLU A 523 -8.25 -10.81 15.01
CA GLU A 523 -8.32 -11.82 13.95
C GLU A 523 -7.02 -12.64 13.92
N LYS A 524 -7.09 -13.93 13.60
CA LYS A 524 -5.95 -14.85 13.58
C LYS A 524 -5.86 -15.60 12.27
N VAL A 525 -4.64 -15.74 11.78
CA VAL A 525 -4.33 -16.49 10.56
C VAL A 525 -3.30 -17.58 10.86
N LYS A 526 -3.56 -18.78 10.34
CA LYS A 526 -2.62 -19.92 10.32
C LYS A 526 -2.40 -20.29 8.86
N ALA A 527 -1.13 -20.41 8.46
CA ALA A 527 -0.78 -20.68 7.08
C ALA A 527 0.22 -21.84 6.98
N ILE A 528 0.02 -22.68 5.96
CA ILE A 528 1.01 -23.64 5.47
C ILE A 528 1.38 -23.19 4.07
N GLU A 529 2.67 -23.11 3.79
CA GLU A 529 3.21 -22.78 2.49
C GLU A 529 4.32 -23.76 2.11
N ALA A 530 4.34 -24.17 0.85
CA ALA A 530 5.42 -24.92 0.25
C ALA A 530 5.77 -24.31 -1.11
N GLY A 531 7.04 -24.25 -1.43
CA GLY A 531 7.47 -23.65 -2.69
C GLY A 531 8.88 -24.03 -3.08
N PHE A 532 9.27 -23.57 -4.25
CA PHE A 532 10.65 -23.65 -4.71
C PHE A 532 11.07 -22.36 -5.40
N LYS A 533 12.37 -22.10 -5.38
CA LYS A 533 13.03 -21.04 -6.11
C LYS A 533 14.16 -21.64 -6.91
N SER A 534 14.26 -21.30 -8.18
CA SER A 534 15.26 -21.85 -9.06
C SER A 534 15.90 -20.80 -9.96
N THR A 535 17.21 -20.98 -10.16
CA THR A 535 18.03 -20.21 -11.08
C THR A 535 18.53 -21.16 -12.14
N LEU A 536 18.08 -20.98 -13.38
CA LEU A 536 18.27 -21.92 -14.48
C LEU A 536 19.02 -21.25 -15.64
N MET A 537 19.52 -22.07 -16.60
CA MET A 537 20.14 -21.58 -17.84
C MET A 537 21.29 -20.58 -17.58
N GLU A 538 22.22 -20.91 -16.68
CA GLU A 538 23.37 -20.05 -16.35
C GLU A 538 22.93 -18.65 -15.87
N ASN A 539 21.96 -18.59 -14.97
CA ASN A 539 21.34 -17.37 -14.40
C ASN A 539 20.53 -16.55 -15.43
N ARG A 540 20.09 -17.14 -16.55
CA ARG A 540 19.24 -16.46 -17.53
C ARG A 540 17.75 -16.62 -17.25
N LEU A 541 17.35 -17.52 -16.36
CA LEU A 541 15.95 -17.76 -15.98
C LEU A 541 15.86 -17.96 -14.47
N LEU A 542 15.16 -17.06 -13.81
CA LEU A 542 14.62 -17.26 -12.47
C LEU A 542 13.18 -17.78 -12.60
N PHE A 543 12.89 -18.90 -11.92
CA PHE A 543 11.54 -19.43 -11.88
C PHE A 543 11.19 -19.88 -10.47
N ASN A 544 10.18 -19.25 -9.89
CA ASN A 544 9.73 -19.45 -8.52
C ASN A 544 8.27 -19.88 -8.51
N ALA A 545 7.91 -20.80 -7.61
CA ALA A 545 6.53 -21.21 -7.40
C ALA A 545 6.26 -21.40 -5.90
N ALA A 546 5.05 -21.06 -5.48
CA ALA A 546 4.55 -21.28 -4.13
C ALA A 546 3.11 -21.78 -4.17
N ALA A 547 2.78 -22.74 -3.31
CA ALA A 547 1.43 -23.16 -3.02
C ALA A 547 1.16 -22.94 -1.54
N TYR A 548 -0.05 -22.45 -1.20
CA TYR A 548 -0.38 -22.10 0.17
C TYR A 548 -1.81 -22.43 0.54
N HIS A 549 -2.00 -22.66 1.84
CA HIS A 549 -3.31 -22.79 2.49
C HIS A 549 -3.31 -21.91 3.73
N GLN A 550 -4.33 -21.05 3.87
CA GLN A 550 -4.51 -20.15 5.00
C GLN A 550 -5.90 -20.34 5.61
N ASN A 551 -5.95 -20.46 6.93
CA ASN A 551 -7.19 -20.47 7.71
C ASN A 551 -7.28 -19.20 8.53
N ILE A 552 -8.38 -18.48 8.40
CA ILE A 552 -8.70 -17.24 9.09
C ILE A 552 -9.79 -17.52 10.10
N THR A 553 -9.59 -17.08 11.34
CA THR A 553 -10.58 -17.20 12.43
C THR A 553 -10.78 -15.86 13.11
N ASP A 554 -11.96 -15.65 13.66
CA ASP A 554 -12.36 -14.38 14.28
C ASP A 554 -12.22 -13.20 13.27
N MET A 555 -12.55 -13.45 11.98
CA MET A 555 -12.38 -12.50 10.90
C MET A 555 -13.09 -11.18 11.21
N GLN A 556 -12.37 -10.07 11.09
CA GLN A 556 -12.89 -8.73 11.31
C GLN A 556 -13.63 -8.25 10.07
N VAL A 557 -14.93 -8.05 10.19
CA VAL A 557 -15.79 -7.67 9.08
C VAL A 557 -16.52 -6.37 9.40
N PHE A 558 -16.47 -5.43 8.46
CA PHE A 558 -17.22 -4.20 8.55
C PHE A 558 -18.71 -4.46 8.29
N VAL A 559 -19.55 -4.08 9.23
CA VAL A 559 -20.99 -4.19 9.16
C VAL A 559 -21.59 -2.81 9.37
N GLN A 560 -22.53 -2.45 8.53
CA GLN A 560 -23.28 -1.20 8.66
C GLN A 560 -24.76 -1.53 8.64
N ASP A 561 -25.49 -1.09 9.66
CA ASP A 561 -26.94 -1.27 9.74
C ASP A 561 -27.64 0.02 10.18
N ILE A 562 -28.94 -0.05 10.45
CA ILE A 562 -29.73 1.11 10.88
C ILE A 562 -29.28 1.69 12.23
N THR A 563 -28.45 0.98 12.98
CA THR A 563 -27.93 1.42 14.28
C THR A 563 -26.54 2.07 14.16
N GLY A 564 -25.92 2.00 12.99
CA GLY A 564 -24.61 2.55 12.69
C GLY A 564 -23.64 1.52 12.10
N SER A 565 -22.37 1.90 12.06
CA SER A 565 -21.29 1.04 11.57
C SER A 565 -20.58 0.33 12.73
N ARG A 566 -20.19 -0.91 12.54
CA ARG A 566 -19.41 -1.69 13.52
C ARG A 566 -18.48 -2.69 12.84
N ILE A 567 -17.51 -3.18 13.58
CA ILE A 567 -16.72 -4.34 13.20
C ILE A 567 -17.17 -5.53 14.04
N ASP A 568 -17.56 -6.59 13.37
CA ASP A 568 -17.91 -7.87 14.01
C ASP A 568 -16.79 -8.89 13.75
N ASN A 569 -16.51 -9.75 14.74
CA ASN A 569 -15.70 -10.96 14.53
C ASN A 569 -16.64 -12.09 14.06
N ALA A 570 -17.16 -11.97 12.86
CA ALA A 570 -18.32 -12.72 12.41
C ALA A 570 -17.99 -13.88 11.48
N GLY A 571 -16.71 -14.11 11.14
CA GLY A 571 -16.39 -15.04 10.08
C GLY A 571 -15.23 -15.98 10.36
N LYS A 572 -15.31 -17.13 9.67
CA LYS A 572 -14.16 -17.99 9.37
C LYS A 572 -14.04 -18.05 7.86
N ALA A 573 -12.82 -18.10 7.39
CA ALA A 573 -12.55 -18.18 5.97
C ALA A 573 -11.30 -19.03 5.70
N HIS A 574 -11.20 -19.52 4.48
CA HIS A 574 -9.98 -20.17 4.03
C HIS A 574 -9.54 -19.62 2.68
N VAL A 575 -8.23 -19.64 2.47
CA VAL A 575 -7.63 -19.25 1.19
C VAL A 575 -6.67 -20.34 0.74
N ASN A 576 -6.85 -20.81 -0.48
CA ASN A 576 -5.94 -21.73 -1.17
C ASN A 576 -5.41 -21.06 -2.42
N GLY A 577 -4.13 -21.20 -2.71
CA GLY A 577 -3.62 -20.62 -3.94
C GLY A 577 -2.28 -21.18 -4.39
N VAL A 578 -1.98 -20.86 -5.64
CA VAL A 578 -0.71 -21.12 -6.29
C VAL A 578 -0.24 -19.83 -6.95
N GLU A 579 1.02 -19.50 -6.76
CA GLU A 579 1.67 -18.34 -7.33
C GLU A 579 2.92 -18.76 -8.10
N LEU A 580 3.11 -18.17 -9.26
CA LEU A 580 4.22 -18.45 -10.18
C LEU A 580 4.86 -17.10 -10.54
N GLU A 581 6.18 -17.06 -10.58
CA GLU A 581 6.96 -15.89 -11.02
C GLU A 581 8.14 -16.35 -11.87
N ALA A 582 8.37 -15.66 -12.98
CA ALA A 582 9.51 -15.90 -13.85
C ALA A 582 10.12 -14.60 -14.36
N ILE A 583 11.44 -14.53 -14.39
CA ILE A 583 12.22 -13.49 -15.05
C ILE A 583 13.21 -14.18 -15.95
N ALA A 584 13.24 -13.81 -17.22
CA ALA A 584 14.14 -14.43 -18.19
C ALA A 584 14.87 -13.41 -19.06
N THR A 585 16.13 -13.70 -19.35
CA THR A 585 16.99 -13.00 -20.33
C THR A 585 17.50 -13.99 -21.37
N PRO A 586 16.62 -14.51 -22.26
CA PRO A 586 16.94 -15.64 -23.14
C PRO A 586 18.01 -15.31 -24.18
N VAL A 587 18.05 -14.07 -24.64
CA VAL A 587 19.05 -13.52 -25.55
C VAL A 587 19.44 -12.13 -25.11
N ASP A 588 20.56 -11.63 -25.62
CA ASP A 588 21.07 -10.31 -25.31
C ASP A 588 20.03 -9.22 -25.65
N GLY A 589 19.81 -8.30 -24.73
CA GLY A 589 18.86 -7.22 -24.85
C GLY A 589 17.40 -7.61 -24.55
N LEU A 590 16.99 -8.90 -24.62
CA LEU A 590 15.63 -9.33 -24.33
C LEU A 590 15.47 -9.66 -22.84
N ARG A 591 14.55 -8.97 -22.16
CA ARG A 591 14.11 -9.31 -20.82
C ARG A 591 12.60 -9.56 -20.80
N LEU A 592 12.23 -10.68 -20.24
CA LEU A 592 10.84 -11.11 -20.06
C LEU A 592 10.55 -11.21 -18.55
N ASN A 593 9.38 -10.81 -18.15
CA ASN A 593 8.86 -11.08 -16.81
C ASN A 593 7.44 -11.65 -16.91
N ALA A 594 7.13 -12.59 -16.03
CA ALA A 594 5.80 -13.18 -15.93
C ALA A 594 5.46 -13.43 -14.47
N ALA A 595 4.22 -13.15 -14.11
CA ALA A 595 3.67 -13.49 -12.80
C ALA A 595 2.25 -14.00 -12.97
N ALA A 596 1.88 -15.03 -12.19
CA ALA A 596 0.54 -15.59 -12.19
C ALA A 596 0.12 -15.96 -10.77
N ALA A 597 -1.15 -15.74 -10.45
CA ALA A 597 -1.77 -16.22 -9.23
C ALA A 597 -3.09 -16.90 -9.55
N PHE A 598 -3.35 -18.01 -8.87
CA PHE A 598 -4.63 -18.71 -8.85
C PHE A 598 -5.06 -18.81 -7.39
N THR A 599 -6.21 -18.21 -7.08
CA THR A 599 -6.66 -18.07 -5.69
C THR A 599 -8.11 -18.53 -5.56
N LYS A 600 -8.35 -19.42 -4.59
CA LYS A 600 -9.67 -19.79 -4.12
C LYS A 600 -9.80 -19.33 -2.67
N ALA A 601 -10.61 -18.30 -2.45
CA ALA A 601 -10.82 -17.67 -1.15
C ALA A 601 -12.32 -17.59 -0.87
N GLU A 602 -12.78 -18.25 0.18
CA GLU A 602 -14.21 -18.41 0.50
C GLU A 602 -14.45 -18.27 2.01
N TYR A 603 -15.62 -17.74 2.36
CA TYR A 603 -16.09 -17.76 3.74
C TYR A 603 -16.54 -19.17 4.10
N ASP A 604 -16.02 -19.74 5.19
CA ASP A 604 -16.48 -21.01 5.74
C ASP A 604 -17.74 -20.83 6.59
N GLU A 605 -17.78 -19.73 7.34
CA GLU A 605 -18.90 -19.39 8.21
C GLU A 605 -18.99 -17.86 8.25
N TYR A 606 -20.07 -17.29 7.70
CA TYR A 606 -20.29 -15.85 7.72
C TYR A 606 -21.78 -15.52 7.68
N ILE A 607 -22.32 -15.16 8.85
CA ILE A 607 -23.73 -14.77 9.00
C ILE A 607 -23.76 -13.32 9.46
N THR A 608 -24.33 -12.44 8.64
CA THR A 608 -24.43 -11.01 8.93
C THR A 608 -25.63 -10.38 8.20
N ILE A 609 -25.82 -9.08 8.37
CA ILE A 609 -26.87 -8.32 7.69
C ILE A 609 -26.39 -7.99 6.28
N ASN A 610 -27.29 -8.08 5.29
CA ASN A 610 -27.02 -7.53 3.97
C ASN A 610 -27.26 -6.02 3.98
N ASN A 611 -26.19 -5.25 3.97
CA ASN A 611 -26.22 -3.79 4.08
C ASN A 611 -26.94 -3.09 2.93
N ARG A 612 -27.13 -3.78 1.79
CA ARG A 612 -27.80 -3.24 0.59
C ARG A 612 -29.32 -3.10 0.76
N PHE A 613 -29.91 -3.77 1.72
CA PHE A 613 -31.35 -3.81 1.92
C PHE A 613 -31.76 -3.25 3.30
N ALA A 614 -32.59 -2.23 3.31
CA ALA A 614 -33.16 -1.69 4.57
C ALA A 614 -34.10 -2.69 5.27
N GLY A 615 -34.67 -3.64 4.51
CA GLY A 615 -35.51 -4.74 5.01
C GLY A 615 -34.79 -6.10 4.94
N ALA A 616 -35.55 -7.18 5.04
CA ALA A 616 -35.02 -8.51 4.78
C ALA A 616 -34.69 -8.65 3.29
N ALA A 617 -33.41 -8.97 2.99
CA ALA A 617 -33.00 -9.29 1.63
C ALA A 617 -33.57 -10.66 1.22
N PRO A 618 -33.75 -10.92 -0.08
CA PRO A 618 -34.12 -12.26 -0.56
C PRO A 618 -33.13 -13.32 -0.05
N GLY A 619 -33.67 -14.39 0.57
CA GLY A 619 -32.86 -15.46 1.14
C GLY A 619 -32.35 -15.23 2.55
N CYS A 620 -32.63 -14.08 3.17
CA CYS A 620 -32.28 -13.77 4.55
C CYS A 620 -33.48 -13.99 5.50
N ASP A 621 -33.18 -14.16 6.78
CA ASP A 621 -34.23 -14.30 7.81
C ASP A 621 -35.08 -13.00 7.89
N PRO A 622 -36.40 -13.06 7.72
CA PRO A 622 -37.25 -11.86 7.65
C PRO A 622 -37.39 -11.12 8.98
N VAL A 623 -37.06 -11.75 10.10
CA VAL A 623 -37.19 -11.17 11.44
C VAL A 623 -35.85 -10.61 11.92
N THR A 624 -34.79 -11.40 11.85
CA THR A 624 -33.44 -11.01 12.29
C THR A 624 -32.68 -10.22 11.21
N ARG A 625 -33.11 -10.29 9.95
CA ARG A 625 -32.42 -9.74 8.75
C ARG A 625 -31.06 -10.37 8.47
N LEU A 626 -30.70 -11.41 9.17
CA LEU A 626 -29.44 -12.11 9.00
C LEU A 626 -29.45 -12.93 7.71
N CYS A 627 -28.38 -12.84 6.97
CA CYS A 627 -28.11 -13.57 5.74
C CYS A 627 -26.90 -14.49 5.96
N ASP A 628 -26.97 -15.69 5.42
CA ASP A 628 -25.83 -16.60 5.39
C ASP A 628 -25.04 -16.42 4.11
N PHE A 629 -23.82 -15.88 4.23
CA PHE A 629 -22.88 -15.68 3.14
C PHE A 629 -21.76 -16.76 3.11
N SER A 630 -21.92 -17.83 3.90
CA SER A 630 -21.01 -18.98 3.85
C SER A 630 -20.93 -19.56 2.44
N GLY A 631 -19.72 -19.86 1.96
CA GLY A 631 -19.46 -20.29 0.60
C GLY A 631 -19.27 -19.15 -0.42
N ASN A 632 -19.59 -17.90 -0.07
CA ASN A 632 -19.29 -16.75 -0.92
C ASN A 632 -17.78 -16.50 -0.97
N ARG A 633 -17.34 -15.88 -2.06
CA ARG A 633 -15.94 -15.49 -2.26
C ARG A 633 -15.56 -14.33 -1.34
N LEU A 634 -14.33 -14.34 -0.85
CA LEU A 634 -13.75 -13.19 -0.17
C LEU A 634 -13.71 -11.98 -1.10
N VAL A 635 -13.92 -10.80 -0.51
CA VAL A 635 -13.91 -9.52 -1.24
C VAL A 635 -12.54 -9.23 -1.85
N GLN A 636 -12.53 -8.48 -2.95
CA GLN A 636 -11.34 -8.03 -3.66
C GLN A 636 -10.36 -9.17 -4.05
N THR A 637 -10.87 -10.38 -4.25
CA THR A 637 -10.05 -11.56 -4.54
C THR A 637 -10.45 -12.19 -5.88
N PRO A 638 -9.74 -11.86 -6.98
CA PRO A 638 -9.95 -12.51 -8.25
C PRO A 638 -9.47 -13.97 -8.21
N LYS A 639 -10.15 -14.87 -8.96
CA LYS A 639 -9.75 -16.28 -9.04
C LYS A 639 -8.40 -16.47 -9.70
N TYR A 640 -8.02 -15.56 -10.59
CA TYR A 640 -6.71 -15.58 -11.26
C TYR A 640 -6.27 -14.16 -11.61
N THR A 641 -4.97 -13.94 -11.60
CA THR A 641 -4.30 -12.77 -12.19
C THR A 641 -3.10 -13.24 -13.00
N PHE A 642 -2.81 -12.53 -14.09
CA PHE A 642 -1.62 -12.74 -14.90
C PHE A 642 -0.97 -11.38 -15.19
N ASN A 643 0.34 -11.32 -15.10
CA ASN A 643 1.15 -10.21 -15.59
C ASN A 643 2.20 -10.77 -16.55
N LEU A 644 2.34 -10.16 -17.71
CA LEU A 644 3.38 -10.49 -18.69
C LEU A 644 4.02 -9.20 -19.17
N GLY A 645 5.35 -9.12 -19.10
CA GLY A 645 6.11 -7.99 -19.60
C GLY A 645 7.24 -8.46 -20.51
N ALA A 646 7.51 -7.68 -21.53
CA ALA A 646 8.62 -7.90 -22.45
C ALA A 646 9.28 -6.56 -22.83
N GLN A 647 10.60 -6.53 -22.79
CA GLN A 647 11.40 -5.39 -23.27
C GLN A 647 12.57 -5.89 -24.10
N TYR A 648 12.99 -5.07 -25.06
CA TYR A 648 14.19 -5.34 -25.85
C TYR A 648 15.05 -4.10 -25.98
N SER A 649 16.31 -4.18 -25.53
CA SER A 649 17.27 -3.08 -25.61
C SER A 649 18.08 -3.16 -26.91
N PHE A 650 18.01 -2.13 -27.71
CA PHE A 650 18.76 -1.96 -28.95
C PHE A 650 19.91 -0.98 -28.75
N ALA A 651 21.15 -1.44 -28.83
CA ALA A 651 22.29 -0.53 -28.91
C ALA A 651 22.36 0.11 -30.29
N THR A 652 22.39 1.43 -30.36
CA THR A 652 22.50 2.23 -31.59
C THR A 652 23.70 3.16 -31.53
N GLY A 653 24.12 3.76 -32.65
CA GLY A 653 25.16 4.77 -32.65
C GLY A 653 24.80 6.07 -31.90
N TYR A 654 23.52 6.24 -31.53
CA TYR A 654 23.00 7.41 -30.81
C TYR A 654 22.55 7.08 -29.37
N GLY A 655 22.89 5.91 -28.85
CA GLY A 655 22.49 5.44 -27.52
C GLY A 655 21.71 4.14 -27.56
N GLU A 656 21.03 3.82 -26.45
CA GLU A 656 20.22 2.62 -26.29
C GLU A 656 18.73 2.96 -26.40
N LEU A 657 17.99 2.19 -27.19
CA LEU A 657 16.53 2.28 -27.31
C LEU A 657 15.89 1.01 -26.75
N THR A 658 14.97 1.17 -25.79
CA THR A 658 14.31 0.04 -25.12
C THR A 658 12.80 0.17 -25.20
N PRO A 659 12.11 -0.39 -26.22
CA PRO A 659 10.67 -0.59 -26.21
C PRO A 659 10.28 -1.65 -25.18
N ARG A 660 9.12 -1.42 -24.54
CA ARG A 660 8.53 -2.32 -23.55
C ARG A 660 7.02 -2.42 -23.73
N ILE A 661 6.49 -3.60 -23.44
CA ILE A 661 5.06 -3.91 -23.35
C ILE A 661 4.80 -4.65 -22.04
N ASP A 662 3.77 -4.25 -21.30
CA ASP A 662 3.23 -4.96 -20.15
C ASP A 662 1.74 -5.20 -20.33
N VAL A 663 1.30 -6.41 -20.01
CA VAL A 663 -0.11 -6.80 -20.05
C VAL A 663 -0.48 -7.42 -18.71
N PHE A 664 -1.55 -6.92 -18.14
CA PHE A 664 -2.14 -7.45 -16.91
C PHE A 664 -3.55 -7.98 -17.21
N TRP A 665 -3.90 -9.15 -16.69
CA TRP A 665 -5.24 -9.71 -16.71
C TRP A 665 -5.69 -10.06 -15.31
N SER A 666 -6.95 -9.74 -14.99
CA SER A 666 -7.63 -10.15 -13.77
C SER A 666 -8.93 -10.84 -14.07
N GLY A 667 -9.20 -11.92 -13.35
CA GLY A 667 -10.55 -12.49 -13.27
C GLY A 667 -11.50 -11.52 -12.58
N ASP A 668 -12.79 -11.85 -12.61
CA ASP A 668 -13.81 -11.10 -11.90
C ASP A 668 -13.60 -11.15 -10.38
N LEU A 669 -14.03 -10.10 -9.70
CA LEU A 669 -13.98 -9.99 -8.25
C LEU A 669 -15.24 -9.30 -7.72
N PHE A 670 -15.44 -9.41 -6.40
CA PHE A 670 -16.50 -8.75 -5.67
C PHE A 670 -15.94 -7.80 -4.64
N PHE A 671 -16.64 -6.70 -4.39
CA PHE A 671 -16.25 -5.71 -3.39
C PHE A 671 -16.96 -5.90 -2.06
N LEU A 672 -18.16 -6.52 -2.07
CA LEU A 672 -18.94 -6.80 -0.88
C LEU A 672 -19.18 -8.30 -0.73
N SER A 673 -19.37 -8.73 0.52
CA SER A 673 -19.47 -10.15 0.89
C SER A 673 -20.72 -10.86 0.37
N ALA A 674 -21.76 -10.12 0.00
CA ALA A 674 -22.97 -10.67 -0.60
C ALA A 674 -22.73 -11.22 -2.02
N ASN A 675 -21.64 -10.82 -2.68
CA ASN A 675 -21.29 -11.21 -4.04
C ASN A 675 -22.40 -10.92 -5.07
N GLY A 676 -23.10 -9.81 -4.90
CA GLY A 676 -24.16 -9.36 -5.78
C GLY A 676 -23.64 -8.89 -7.15
N PRO A 677 -24.51 -8.81 -8.16
CA PRO A 677 -24.11 -8.41 -9.51
C PRO A 677 -23.66 -6.95 -9.60
N LEU A 678 -24.15 -6.07 -8.73
CA LEU A 678 -23.76 -4.66 -8.66
C LEU A 678 -22.45 -4.43 -7.88
N GLU A 679 -22.01 -5.41 -7.13
CA GLU A 679 -20.82 -5.41 -6.29
C GLU A 679 -19.61 -6.03 -6.99
N ARG A 680 -19.62 -6.07 -8.32
CA ARG A 680 -18.68 -6.87 -9.10
C ARG A 680 -17.93 -6.03 -10.12
N GLN A 681 -16.62 -6.16 -10.12
CA GLN A 681 -15.79 -5.85 -11.29
C GLN A 681 -15.73 -7.11 -12.18
N GLY A 682 -16.11 -7.00 -13.44
CA GLY A 682 -15.91 -8.05 -14.43
C GLY A 682 -14.43 -8.36 -14.67
N ALA A 683 -14.14 -9.46 -15.35
CA ALA A 683 -12.77 -9.73 -15.78
C ALA A 683 -12.30 -8.65 -16.75
N TYR A 684 -11.04 -8.20 -16.62
CA TYR A 684 -10.47 -7.10 -17.38
C TYR A 684 -9.00 -7.32 -17.74
N SER A 685 -8.49 -6.50 -18.65
CA SER A 685 -7.06 -6.46 -18.98
C SER A 685 -6.57 -5.02 -19.14
N LEU A 686 -5.35 -4.76 -18.72
CA LEU A 686 -4.65 -3.49 -18.89
C LEU A 686 -3.44 -3.70 -19.78
N LEU A 687 -3.21 -2.77 -20.71
CA LEU A 687 -2.08 -2.77 -21.62
C LEU A 687 -1.28 -1.49 -21.43
N ASP A 688 0.01 -1.63 -21.10
CA ASP A 688 0.96 -0.54 -20.99
C ASP A 688 2.05 -0.66 -22.06
N LEU A 689 2.41 0.45 -22.67
CA LEU A 689 3.44 0.54 -23.68
C LEU A 689 4.43 1.65 -23.31
N SER A 690 5.72 1.42 -23.45
CA SER A 690 6.72 2.48 -23.33
C SER A 690 7.90 2.28 -24.26
N VAL A 691 8.60 3.37 -24.53
CA VAL A 691 9.88 3.38 -25.24
C VAL A 691 10.82 4.32 -24.50
N LEU A 692 11.90 3.76 -23.95
CA LEU A 692 12.96 4.51 -23.29
C LEU A 692 14.17 4.65 -24.23
N TRP A 693 14.65 5.87 -24.43
CA TRP A 693 15.94 6.14 -25.05
C TRP A 693 16.93 6.65 -24.00
N LYS A 694 18.13 6.08 -23.98
CA LYS A 694 19.26 6.54 -23.19
C LYS A 694 20.38 7.02 -24.11
N ALA A 695 20.84 8.23 -23.91
CA ALA A 695 21.98 8.78 -24.65
C ALA A 695 23.27 8.04 -24.32
N PRO A 696 24.31 8.10 -25.19
CA PRO A 696 25.60 7.55 -24.84
C PRO A 696 26.16 8.15 -23.54
N GLY A 697 26.59 7.27 -22.61
CA GLY A 697 27.04 7.66 -21.28
C GLY A 697 25.93 8.01 -20.29
N ASP A 698 24.69 7.64 -20.59
CA ASP A 698 23.50 7.75 -19.75
C ASP A 698 23.18 9.17 -19.23
N ARG A 699 23.78 10.19 -19.88
CA ARG A 699 23.59 11.59 -19.45
C ARG A 699 22.16 12.08 -19.66
N TRP A 700 21.50 11.67 -20.75
CA TRP A 700 20.13 12.04 -21.09
C TRP A 700 19.28 10.81 -21.22
N THR A 701 18.05 10.90 -20.75
CA THR A 701 17.01 9.89 -20.94
C THR A 701 15.76 10.54 -21.50
N VAL A 702 15.09 9.87 -22.43
CA VAL A 702 13.77 10.25 -22.93
C VAL A 702 12.88 9.01 -22.93
N GLU A 703 11.76 9.09 -22.24
CA GLU A 703 10.74 8.05 -22.19
C GLU A 703 9.44 8.59 -22.78
N ALA A 704 8.84 7.85 -23.72
CA ALA A 704 7.46 8.05 -24.13
C ALA A 704 6.64 6.83 -23.66
N PHE A 705 5.47 7.05 -23.11
CA PHE A 705 4.64 5.97 -22.57
C PHE A 705 3.15 6.17 -22.82
N VAL A 706 2.41 5.07 -22.80
CA VAL A 706 0.96 5.00 -22.74
C VAL A 706 0.61 3.96 -21.68
N ARG A 707 -0.17 4.34 -20.67
CA ARG A 707 -0.75 3.46 -19.66
C ARG A 707 -2.21 3.22 -19.97
N ASN A 708 -2.72 2.02 -19.62
CA ASN A 708 -4.08 1.63 -19.95
C ASN A 708 -4.42 1.98 -21.42
N ALA A 709 -3.59 1.52 -22.38
CA ALA A 709 -3.69 1.91 -23.79
C ALA A 709 -5.05 1.56 -24.42
N THR A 710 -5.74 0.57 -23.89
CA THR A 710 -7.09 0.15 -24.31
C THR A 710 -8.22 0.98 -23.73
N ASP A 711 -7.91 1.89 -22.79
CA ASP A 711 -8.87 2.76 -22.10
C ASP A 711 -9.97 1.99 -21.36
N GLU A 712 -9.55 0.96 -20.64
CA GLU A 712 -10.46 0.10 -19.87
C GLU A 712 -10.90 0.81 -18.59
N ASP A 713 -12.21 0.87 -18.33
CA ASP A 713 -12.75 1.38 -17.08
C ASP A 713 -12.78 0.28 -16.03
N VAL A 714 -11.88 0.38 -15.05
CA VAL A 714 -11.74 -0.61 -14.00
C VAL A 714 -12.12 -0.02 -12.65
N ILE A 715 -13.10 -0.60 -11.99
CA ILE A 715 -13.47 -0.24 -10.63
C ILE A 715 -12.34 -0.71 -9.69
N SER A 716 -11.74 0.26 -8.99
CA SER A 716 -10.67 -0.01 -8.01
C SER A 716 -11.26 -0.40 -6.66
N ASN A 717 -12.37 0.23 -6.26
CA ASN A 717 -13.10 -0.08 -5.05
C ASN A 717 -14.59 0.28 -5.18
N ASP A 718 -15.43 -0.39 -4.38
CA ASP A 718 -16.86 -0.12 -4.24
C ASP A 718 -17.18 -0.03 -2.75
N GLY A 719 -17.72 1.10 -2.33
CA GLY A 719 -18.19 1.35 -0.99
C GLY A 719 -19.69 1.53 -0.97
N LEU A 720 -20.36 0.66 -0.27
CA LEU A 720 -21.77 0.86 0.02
C LEU A 720 -21.94 2.08 0.92
N GLN A 721 -22.49 3.15 0.41
CA GLN A 721 -23.04 4.20 1.27
C GLN A 721 -24.37 3.67 1.84
N SER A 722 -24.29 3.12 3.04
CA SER A 722 -25.48 2.63 3.67
C SER A 722 -26.32 3.78 4.20
N ASN A 723 -27.56 3.50 4.19
CA ASN A 723 -28.65 4.06 4.94
C ASN A 723 -28.40 4.19 6.44
N THR A 724 -27.61 5.14 6.86
CA THR A 724 -27.39 5.46 8.27
C THR A 724 -28.69 5.83 9.00
N LEU A 725 -29.81 6.04 8.27
CA LEU A 725 -31.08 6.51 8.82
C LEU A 725 -32.29 5.60 8.50
N GLY A 726 -32.06 4.35 8.11
CA GLY A 726 -33.13 3.35 8.05
C GLY A 726 -34.06 3.42 6.85
N ASN A 727 -33.74 4.12 5.78
CA ASN A 727 -34.75 4.56 4.85
C ASN A 727 -34.44 4.43 3.35
N GLY A 728 -33.73 3.41 2.91
CA GLY A 728 -33.86 2.95 1.52
C GLY A 728 -33.08 3.70 0.45
N PHE A 729 -32.00 4.45 0.79
CA PHE A 729 -31.06 4.88 -0.24
C PHE A 729 -30.05 3.76 -0.48
N GLY A 730 -30.17 3.10 -1.61
CA GLY A 730 -29.11 2.26 -2.09
C GLY A 730 -28.16 3.08 -2.94
N LEU A 731 -27.03 3.51 -2.40
CA LEU A 731 -25.97 4.18 -3.13
C LEU A 731 -24.75 3.27 -3.15
N ASP A 732 -24.21 3.02 -4.34
CA ASP A 732 -22.90 2.43 -4.53
C ASP A 732 -21.92 3.55 -4.93
N ASN A 733 -20.81 3.66 -4.23
CA ASN A 733 -19.75 4.61 -4.53
C ASN A 733 -18.58 3.86 -5.15
N TYR A 734 -18.37 4.07 -6.44
CA TYR A 734 -17.26 3.48 -7.17
C TYR A 734 -16.08 4.45 -7.25
N THR A 735 -14.88 3.95 -7.03
CA THR A 735 -13.64 4.59 -7.47
C THR A 735 -13.07 3.80 -8.63
N TYR A 736 -12.34 4.45 -9.53
CA TYR A 736 -11.78 3.83 -10.73
C TYR A 736 -10.26 3.92 -10.73
N TYR A 737 -9.60 2.98 -11.37
CA TYR A 737 -8.20 3.16 -11.76
C TYR A 737 -8.09 4.28 -12.80
N PRO A 738 -6.89 4.91 -12.96
CA PRO A 738 -6.69 5.95 -13.96
C PRO A 738 -7.14 5.49 -15.37
N PRO A 739 -7.71 6.40 -16.19
CA PRO A 739 -8.01 6.12 -17.59
C PRO A 739 -6.73 5.96 -18.39
N ARG A 740 -6.82 5.93 -19.72
CA ARG A 740 -5.64 5.99 -20.58
C ARG A 740 -4.86 7.28 -20.34
N THR A 741 -3.62 7.14 -19.82
CA THR A 741 -2.68 8.23 -19.66
C THR A 741 -1.49 8.04 -20.61
N TYR A 742 -0.97 9.14 -21.15
CA TYR A 742 0.23 9.11 -21.97
C TYR A 742 1.07 10.37 -21.76
N GLY A 743 2.34 10.25 -21.97
CA GLY A 743 3.25 11.37 -21.77
C GLY A 743 4.66 11.11 -22.28
N VAL A 744 5.46 12.16 -22.13
CA VAL A 744 6.89 12.15 -22.41
C VAL A 744 7.64 12.64 -21.19
N ARG A 745 8.63 11.88 -20.76
CA ARG A 745 9.55 12.21 -19.67
C ARG A 745 10.94 12.44 -20.22
N VAL A 746 11.60 13.51 -19.81
CA VAL A 746 12.98 13.84 -20.17
C VAL A 746 13.79 13.99 -18.90
N GLY A 747 14.90 13.25 -18.80
CA GLY A 747 15.78 13.24 -17.65
C GLY A 747 17.23 13.55 -18.00
N VAL A 748 17.97 14.06 -17.01
CA VAL A 748 19.41 14.32 -17.09
C VAL A 748 20.12 13.81 -15.83
N ASN A 749 21.23 13.08 -16.03
CA ASN A 749 22.14 12.64 -14.98
C ASN A 749 23.40 13.51 -15.00
N PHE A 750 23.96 13.85 -13.86
CA PHE A 750 25.16 14.69 -13.72
C PHE A 750 26.02 14.28 -12.54
#